data_392b61aca295a9905cc840300b54040c
#
_entry.id   392b61aca295a9905cc840300b54040c
#
_cell.length_a   1.000
_cell.length_b   1.000
_cell.length_c   1.000
_cell.angle_alpha   90.00
_cell.angle_beta   90.00
_cell.angle_gamma   90.00
#
_symmetry.space_group_name_H-M   'P 1'
#
loop_
_entity.id
_entity.type
_entity.pdbx_description
1 polymer ?
#
loop_
_entity_poly.entity_id
_entity_poly.type
_entity_poly.pdbx_seq_one_letter_code
_entity_poly.pdbx_strand_id
1 'polypeptide(L)'
;MTVVQKNAAGNEEHAFSTKFGFRDIAIKNGLVYINGEKVLFKGANLQDTHPMTGRTVDIETMLNDVKMFKQANMNTVRTSHYPRQAKMNAMFDYYGLYCMDEADLECHKSWEDGGESRGITNEDSWKAQYVDRTVRMVYRDRNFPSIIFWSLGNESGGGKNFGHTYAAVRALDPRPIHYEGASRAGTAHSDIYSEMYPLLTEVDDHANGKTDNSYPYYGNTQGQPYFMCEYAHAMGNAVGNLQEYWDAIESSKYGIGGCIWDWADQSIYDAKDIKNGNFEVDGMNKYRTGSDYPGPHQGNFVNNGLVTADRAWSPELTNVKYVYQYVKFISFDAATKQLTVRNNYDFIPLDGFYLRYAVLADGVEVENGVVEMPSMAPNAEGVVVLPYTATAADGIELMLNVELCCKEEQSWAGADYVVATEQYTLAERDTASFALNGNGELVLENVSGGYRVKSSVMEMTFAANGTMNSWVVNGKDLIVKGPEYDNYRWVENDKPTESLGDYNEKNGIQSKSATFTLAADRKSVNVVINASGWFCKYRFNYTITADGALLIDATYNVVPKDARRIGLSLVFPADFEQVEYYAYGPFENYVDRRGGSLLGRYYTTVSDMFEPYPKPQSMANREGLRDLLLFNPDEGYGMKVQTRGDVAFSLLHHSDIELKRAGHTWELQKGDVYAHFDCAQKGIGNGSCGNVATLDKYLIPQGGEYGCSLLFTPVTGIESGIGEVTDNILRFNVVDGKLVCEGTLEVSDSLAVYNMGGVKVAEAAVAHPTDALEISLQGLPHGSYIVVVKKASGTFVHKVLL
;
A
#
# COMPACT_ATOMS: atom_id res chain seq x y z
N MET A 1 -38.93 2.38 -15.53
CA MET A 1 -39.98 3.04 -16.35
C MET A 1 -39.83 2.54 -17.78
N THR A 2 -40.93 2.12 -18.38
CA THR A 2 -40.96 1.73 -19.79
C THR A 2 -41.94 2.62 -20.53
N VAL A 3 -41.52 3.17 -21.65
CA VAL A 3 -42.34 3.98 -22.55
C VAL A 3 -42.60 3.17 -23.83
N VAL A 4 -43.84 2.98 -24.15
CA VAL A 4 -44.26 2.22 -25.34
C VAL A 4 -44.99 3.17 -26.28
N GLN A 5 -44.45 3.33 -27.46
CA GLN A 5 -45.13 4.04 -28.55
C GLN A 5 -46.04 3.08 -29.28
N LYS A 6 -47.33 3.50 -29.45
CA LYS A 6 -48.32 2.75 -30.21
C LYS A 6 -48.80 3.57 -31.40
N ASN A 7 -49.08 2.89 -32.50
CA ASN A 7 -49.68 3.51 -33.65
C ASN A 7 -51.18 3.79 -33.44
N ALA A 8 -51.84 4.43 -34.43
CA ALA A 8 -53.25 4.76 -34.34
C ALA A 8 -54.16 3.53 -34.22
N ALA A 9 -53.72 2.35 -34.60
CA ALA A 9 -54.43 1.09 -34.45
C ALA A 9 -54.19 0.40 -33.08
N GLY A 10 -53.35 1.01 -32.20
CA GLY A 10 -53.03 0.45 -30.88
C GLY A 10 -51.88 -0.56 -30.86
N ASN A 11 -51.26 -0.85 -32.00
CA ASN A 11 -50.11 -1.76 -32.08
C ASN A 11 -48.84 -1.06 -31.59
N GLU A 12 -48.02 -1.80 -30.85
CA GLU A 12 -46.69 -1.33 -30.40
C GLU A 12 -45.73 -1.21 -31.56
N GLU A 13 -45.15 -0.04 -31.76
CA GLU A 13 -44.18 0.27 -32.80
C GLU A 13 -42.77 0.42 -32.25
N HIS A 14 -42.66 0.91 -31.02
CA HIS A 14 -41.39 1.13 -30.37
C HIS A 14 -41.54 1.09 -28.85
N ALA A 15 -40.54 0.57 -28.17
CA ALA A 15 -40.47 0.60 -26.72
C ALA A 15 -39.05 0.90 -26.25
N PHE A 16 -38.92 1.74 -25.27
CA PHE A 16 -37.65 1.94 -24.55
C PHE A 16 -37.90 2.02 -23.07
N SER A 17 -36.90 1.59 -22.32
CA SER A 17 -37.00 1.59 -20.86
C SER A 17 -35.75 2.24 -20.25
N THR A 18 -35.95 2.84 -19.09
CA THR A 18 -34.85 3.34 -18.23
C THR A 18 -35.10 2.89 -16.80
N LYS A 19 -34.02 2.61 -16.07
CA LYS A 19 -34.05 2.44 -14.62
C LYS A 19 -34.22 3.78 -13.96
N PHE A 20 -34.90 3.80 -12.84
CA PHE A 20 -35.12 4.99 -12.03
C PHE A 20 -35.17 4.59 -10.57
N GLY A 21 -34.61 5.40 -9.68
CA GLY A 21 -34.57 5.16 -8.23
C GLY A 21 -35.11 6.35 -7.44
N PHE A 22 -35.74 6.05 -6.31
CA PHE A 22 -36.19 7.03 -5.34
C PHE A 22 -35.21 7.09 -4.18
N ARG A 23 -34.84 8.27 -3.75
CA ARG A 23 -34.04 8.56 -2.56
C ARG A 23 -34.34 9.95 -2.05
N ASP A 24 -34.17 10.14 -0.76
CA ASP A 24 -34.18 11.46 -0.11
C ASP A 24 -32.72 11.86 0.16
N ILE A 25 -32.33 13.05 -0.25
CA ILE A 25 -31.01 13.62 0.00
C ILE A 25 -31.19 14.93 0.73
N ALA A 26 -30.62 15.04 1.92
CA ALA A 26 -30.78 16.24 2.72
C ALA A 26 -29.47 16.64 3.43
N ILE A 27 -29.19 17.93 3.48
CA ILE A 27 -28.19 18.49 4.38
C ILE A 27 -28.92 18.93 5.66
N LYS A 28 -28.54 18.35 6.79
CA LYS A 28 -29.10 18.66 8.12
C LYS A 28 -27.94 18.83 9.11
N ASN A 29 -27.90 19.94 9.83
CA ASN A 29 -26.89 20.22 10.85
C ASN A 29 -25.44 20.09 10.35
N GLY A 30 -25.18 20.45 9.09
CA GLY A 30 -23.86 20.36 8.46
C GLY A 30 -23.41 18.95 8.08
N LEU A 31 -24.33 18.00 7.97
CA LEU A 31 -24.08 16.61 7.54
C LEU A 31 -25.02 16.23 6.40
N VAL A 32 -24.59 15.26 5.58
CA VAL A 32 -25.41 14.72 4.48
C VAL A 32 -26.12 13.47 4.92
N TYR A 33 -27.41 13.43 4.66
CA TYR A 33 -28.29 12.28 4.93
C TYR A 33 -28.86 11.73 3.64
N ILE A 34 -28.87 10.43 3.50
CA ILE A 34 -29.51 9.71 2.41
C ILE A 34 -30.55 8.76 3.02
N ASN A 35 -31.82 8.89 2.60
CA ASN A 35 -32.94 8.11 3.15
C ASN A 35 -33.05 8.16 4.69
N GLY A 36 -32.66 9.27 5.29
CA GLY A 36 -32.70 9.51 6.72
C GLY A 36 -31.44 9.11 7.51
N GLU A 37 -30.50 8.37 6.92
CA GLU A 37 -29.24 7.95 7.57
C GLU A 37 -28.10 8.89 7.21
N LYS A 38 -27.23 9.19 8.19
CA LYS A 38 -25.97 9.92 7.96
C LYS A 38 -25.02 9.02 7.15
N VAL A 39 -24.46 9.55 6.07
CA VAL A 39 -23.54 8.80 5.20
C VAL A 39 -22.15 9.45 5.20
N LEU A 40 -21.12 8.59 5.29
CA LEU A 40 -19.73 8.98 5.04
C LEU A 40 -19.32 8.53 3.62
N PHE A 41 -18.72 9.44 2.87
CA PHE A 41 -18.31 9.23 1.49
C PHE A 41 -16.84 8.82 1.43
N LYS A 42 -16.61 7.52 1.22
CA LYS A 42 -15.30 6.85 1.12
C LYS A 42 -14.97 6.64 -0.34
N GLY A 43 -14.14 7.50 -0.93
CA GLY A 43 -14.01 7.49 -2.38
C GLY A 43 -12.62 7.72 -2.93
N ALA A 44 -12.57 7.70 -4.27
CA ALA A 44 -11.46 8.16 -5.06
C ALA A 44 -11.93 8.98 -6.26
N ASN A 45 -11.04 9.80 -6.76
CA ASN A 45 -11.19 10.51 -8.01
C ASN A 45 -10.98 9.54 -9.17
N LEU A 46 -11.78 9.64 -10.21
CA LEU A 46 -11.72 8.74 -11.36
C LEU A 46 -11.58 9.53 -12.64
N GLN A 47 -10.56 9.23 -13.42
CA GLN A 47 -10.38 9.73 -14.78
C GLN A 47 -10.58 8.61 -15.81
N ASP A 48 -11.01 8.94 -17.03
CA ASP A 48 -11.01 7.99 -18.13
C ASP A 48 -9.58 7.80 -18.61
N THR A 49 -9.02 6.62 -18.33
CA THR A 49 -7.67 6.24 -18.75
C THR A 49 -7.55 4.75 -19.02
N HIS A 50 -6.80 4.41 -20.05
CA HIS A 50 -6.47 3.04 -20.41
C HIS A 50 -5.11 3.01 -21.11
N PRO A 51 -4.18 2.10 -20.76
CA PRO A 51 -2.81 2.17 -21.26
C PRO A 51 -2.69 1.99 -22.78
N MET A 52 -3.62 1.28 -23.42
CA MET A 52 -3.65 1.03 -24.87
C MET A 52 -4.39 2.10 -25.66
N THR A 53 -5.47 2.67 -25.10
CA THR A 53 -6.44 3.50 -25.84
C THR A 53 -6.56 4.93 -25.31
N GLY A 54 -5.76 5.29 -24.30
CA GLY A 54 -5.73 6.62 -23.70
C GLY A 54 -7.05 6.96 -23.04
N ARG A 55 -7.72 8.03 -23.48
CA ARG A 55 -8.99 8.51 -22.91
C ARG A 55 -10.23 7.76 -23.39
N THR A 56 -10.08 6.71 -24.18
CA THR A 56 -11.19 5.87 -24.61
C THR A 56 -11.20 4.60 -23.78
N VAL A 57 -12.16 4.51 -22.85
CA VAL A 57 -12.31 3.38 -21.94
C VAL A 57 -13.46 2.49 -22.39
N ASP A 58 -13.23 1.19 -22.46
CA ASP A 58 -14.24 0.21 -22.82
C ASP A 58 -15.14 -0.18 -21.63
N ILE A 59 -16.17 -0.97 -21.91
CA ILE A 59 -17.17 -1.37 -20.91
C ILE A 59 -16.55 -2.33 -19.87
N GLU A 60 -15.63 -3.17 -20.29
CA GLU A 60 -14.99 -4.18 -19.43
C GLU A 60 -14.11 -3.50 -18.39
N THR A 61 -13.28 -2.55 -18.80
CA THR A 61 -12.47 -1.72 -17.90
C THR A 61 -13.34 -0.93 -16.91
N MET A 62 -14.43 -0.29 -17.39
CA MET A 62 -15.36 0.43 -16.51
C MET A 62 -16.00 -0.50 -15.46
N LEU A 63 -16.38 -1.71 -15.87
CA LEU A 63 -16.97 -2.71 -14.98
C LEU A 63 -15.98 -3.20 -13.94
N ASN A 64 -14.71 -3.42 -14.35
CA ASN A 64 -13.65 -3.80 -13.44
C ASN A 64 -13.38 -2.69 -12.42
N ASP A 65 -13.23 -1.44 -12.84
CA ASP A 65 -13.05 -0.30 -11.95
C ASP A 65 -14.16 -0.24 -10.88
N VAL A 66 -15.42 -0.31 -11.29
CA VAL A 66 -16.59 -0.27 -10.38
C VAL A 66 -16.57 -1.44 -9.37
N LYS A 67 -16.23 -2.65 -9.80
CA LYS A 67 -16.10 -3.81 -8.90
C LYS A 67 -14.96 -3.63 -7.91
N MET A 68 -13.80 -3.15 -8.37
CA MET A 68 -12.64 -2.92 -7.51
C MET A 68 -12.89 -1.81 -6.48
N PHE A 69 -13.65 -0.76 -6.81
CA PHE A 69 -14.12 0.21 -5.82
C PHE A 69 -14.86 -0.47 -4.67
N LYS A 70 -15.81 -1.36 -4.99
CA LYS A 70 -16.55 -2.13 -3.97
C LYS A 70 -15.65 -3.05 -3.16
N GLN A 71 -14.72 -3.73 -3.82
CA GLN A 71 -13.73 -4.61 -3.19
C GLN A 71 -12.80 -3.85 -2.22
N ALA A 72 -12.53 -2.59 -2.52
CA ALA A 72 -11.71 -1.71 -1.67
C ALA A 72 -12.52 -0.98 -0.57
N ASN A 73 -13.74 -1.41 -0.26
CA ASN A 73 -14.64 -0.76 0.69
C ASN A 73 -14.98 0.71 0.35
N MET A 74 -14.83 1.11 -0.90
CA MET A 74 -15.25 2.43 -1.38
C MET A 74 -16.72 2.47 -1.71
N ASN A 75 -17.35 3.61 -1.47
CA ASN A 75 -18.75 3.86 -1.81
C ASN A 75 -18.96 5.09 -2.70
N THR A 76 -17.90 5.83 -3.02
CA THR A 76 -18.01 7.13 -3.69
C THR A 76 -17.02 7.28 -4.83
N VAL A 77 -17.48 7.87 -5.93
CA VAL A 77 -16.67 8.28 -7.07
C VAL A 77 -16.87 9.77 -7.30
N ARG A 78 -15.78 10.54 -7.41
CA ARG A 78 -15.81 11.88 -8.04
C ARG A 78 -15.33 11.75 -9.48
N THR A 79 -16.13 12.21 -10.43
CA THR A 79 -15.83 12.08 -11.86
C THR A 79 -14.90 13.21 -12.31
N SER A 80 -13.71 13.23 -11.82
CA SER A 80 -12.67 14.25 -12.07
C SER A 80 -12.14 14.16 -13.52
N HIS A 81 -12.14 15.23 -14.36
CA HIS A 81 -12.83 16.48 -14.13
C HIS A 81 -13.82 16.72 -15.27
N TYR A 82 -14.69 15.76 -15.53
CA TYR A 82 -15.70 15.75 -16.59
C TYR A 82 -16.71 14.61 -16.38
N PRO A 83 -17.95 14.71 -16.89
CA PRO A 83 -18.96 13.68 -16.73
C PRO A 83 -18.56 12.39 -17.44
N ARG A 84 -18.72 11.24 -16.76
CA ARG A 84 -18.43 9.91 -17.33
C ARG A 84 -19.44 9.50 -18.40
N GLN A 85 -19.15 8.41 -19.11
CA GLN A 85 -20.13 7.80 -20.01
C GLN A 85 -21.39 7.39 -19.21
N ALA A 86 -22.57 7.61 -19.75
CA ALA A 86 -23.84 7.26 -19.11
C ALA A 86 -23.93 5.77 -18.70
N LYS A 87 -23.23 4.87 -19.41
CA LYS A 87 -23.12 3.46 -19.04
C LYS A 87 -22.42 3.27 -17.69
N MET A 88 -21.41 4.06 -17.39
CA MET A 88 -20.72 4.01 -16.11
C MET A 88 -21.61 4.51 -14.97
N ASN A 89 -22.38 5.58 -15.18
CA ASN A 89 -23.37 6.03 -14.19
C ASN A 89 -24.42 4.95 -13.91
N ALA A 90 -24.84 4.18 -14.95
CA ALA A 90 -25.72 3.04 -14.77
C ALA A 90 -25.06 1.89 -13.97
N MET A 91 -23.75 1.69 -14.09
CA MET A 91 -22.99 0.76 -13.25
C MET A 91 -22.91 1.25 -11.81
N PHE A 92 -22.71 2.56 -11.56
CA PHE A 92 -22.77 3.13 -10.22
C PHE A 92 -24.13 2.88 -9.56
N ASP A 93 -25.24 3.05 -10.30
CA ASP A 93 -26.59 2.72 -9.82
C ASP A 93 -26.72 1.24 -9.44
N TYR A 94 -26.22 0.34 -10.28
CA TYR A 94 -26.37 -1.12 -10.10
C TYR A 94 -25.52 -1.65 -8.95
N TYR A 95 -24.26 -1.21 -8.85
CA TYR A 95 -23.31 -1.69 -7.83
C TYR A 95 -23.40 -0.91 -6.51
N GLY A 96 -24.16 0.18 -6.47
CA GLY A 96 -24.35 0.98 -5.26
C GLY A 96 -23.13 1.84 -4.91
N LEU A 97 -22.67 2.65 -5.86
CA LEU A 97 -21.68 3.71 -5.62
C LEU A 97 -22.35 5.06 -5.67
N TYR A 98 -22.05 5.93 -4.72
CA TYR A 98 -22.42 7.35 -4.78
C TYR A 98 -21.54 8.08 -5.77
N CYS A 99 -22.11 9.04 -6.50
CA CYS A 99 -21.40 9.80 -7.51
C CYS A 99 -21.45 11.30 -7.20
N MET A 100 -20.31 11.93 -7.22
CA MET A 100 -20.15 13.37 -7.38
C MET A 100 -19.84 13.61 -8.85
N ASP A 101 -20.90 13.97 -9.62
CA ASP A 101 -20.80 14.19 -11.07
C ASP A 101 -20.28 15.59 -11.35
N GLU A 102 -19.13 15.68 -12.05
CA GLU A 102 -18.43 16.94 -12.24
C GLU A 102 -18.50 17.44 -13.67
N ALA A 103 -18.75 18.72 -13.80
CA ALA A 103 -18.81 19.40 -15.09
C ALA A 103 -17.42 19.51 -15.72
N ASP A 104 -17.36 19.35 -17.04
CA ASP A 104 -16.18 19.59 -17.85
C ASP A 104 -15.79 21.08 -17.85
N LEU A 105 -15.23 21.53 -16.71
CA LEU A 105 -14.83 22.90 -16.48
C LEU A 105 -13.60 22.95 -15.57
N GLU A 106 -12.44 23.17 -16.18
CA GLU A 106 -11.17 23.37 -15.49
C GLU A 106 -10.35 24.42 -16.21
N CYS A 107 -9.84 25.43 -15.49
CA CYS A 107 -9.03 26.49 -16.05
C CYS A 107 -8.05 27.08 -15.04
N HIS A 108 -6.85 26.54 -14.93
CA HIS A 108 -5.75 27.08 -14.09
C HIS A 108 -5.33 28.49 -14.48
N LYS A 109 -5.62 28.91 -15.72
CA LYS A 109 -5.33 30.27 -16.19
C LYS A 109 -5.92 31.35 -15.31
N SER A 110 -7.04 31.10 -14.66
CA SER A 110 -7.65 32.04 -13.69
C SER A 110 -6.72 32.35 -12.51
N TRP A 111 -5.89 31.39 -12.09
CA TRP A 111 -4.90 31.61 -11.03
C TRP A 111 -3.65 32.31 -11.56
N GLU A 112 -3.16 31.91 -12.73
CA GLU A 112 -1.99 32.50 -13.37
C GLU A 112 -2.19 33.99 -13.65
N ASP A 113 -3.42 34.41 -13.99
CA ASP A 113 -3.81 35.79 -14.23
C ASP A 113 -3.97 36.65 -12.95
N GLY A 114 -3.62 36.10 -11.79
CA GLY A 114 -3.44 36.85 -10.55
C GLY A 114 -4.54 36.74 -9.50
N GLY A 115 -5.14 35.56 -9.38
CA GLY A 115 -5.91 35.15 -8.21
C GLY A 115 -7.32 34.63 -8.48
N GLU A 116 -7.97 34.18 -7.41
CA GLU A 116 -9.21 33.40 -7.39
C GLU A 116 -10.42 34.06 -8.11
N SER A 117 -10.42 35.34 -8.29
CA SER A 117 -11.52 36.06 -8.91
C SER A 117 -11.12 36.84 -10.17
N ARG A 118 -10.05 36.46 -10.82
CA ARG A 118 -9.55 37.06 -12.05
C ARG A 118 -9.62 36.12 -13.23
N GLY A 119 -9.35 36.64 -14.45
CA GLY A 119 -9.40 35.86 -15.66
C GLY A 119 -10.82 35.44 -16.08
N ILE A 120 -10.95 34.41 -16.88
CA ILE A 120 -12.21 34.01 -17.55
C ILE A 120 -13.31 33.62 -16.56
N THR A 121 -12.99 33.19 -15.35
CA THR A 121 -13.98 32.91 -14.30
C THR A 121 -14.81 34.14 -13.90
N ASN A 122 -14.29 35.36 -14.18
CA ASN A 122 -14.96 36.62 -13.84
C ASN A 122 -15.34 37.47 -15.06
N GLU A 123 -15.15 36.98 -16.28
CA GLU A 123 -15.51 37.67 -17.52
C GLU A 123 -16.90 37.30 -17.99
N ASP A 124 -17.73 38.31 -18.30
CA ASP A 124 -19.11 38.12 -18.79
C ASP A 124 -19.18 37.34 -20.12
N SER A 125 -18.19 37.51 -20.98
CA SER A 125 -18.08 36.80 -22.26
C SER A 125 -18.04 35.31 -22.14
N TRP A 126 -17.59 34.76 -20.97
CA TRP A 126 -17.46 33.32 -20.69
C TRP A 126 -18.65 32.74 -19.92
N LYS A 127 -19.55 33.57 -19.41
CA LYS A 127 -20.72 33.13 -18.62
C LYS A 127 -21.52 32.03 -19.29
N ALA A 128 -21.81 32.18 -20.58
CA ALA A 128 -22.62 31.21 -21.30
C ALA A 128 -21.97 29.82 -21.35
N GLN A 129 -20.66 29.74 -21.54
CA GLN A 129 -19.91 28.48 -21.58
C GLN A 129 -19.87 27.80 -20.22
N TYR A 130 -19.67 28.54 -19.14
CA TYR A 130 -19.70 28.03 -17.77
C TYR A 130 -21.06 27.40 -17.45
N VAL A 131 -22.14 28.11 -17.71
CA VAL A 131 -23.50 27.63 -17.45
C VAL A 131 -23.87 26.45 -18.34
N ASP A 132 -23.57 26.51 -19.65
CA ASP A 132 -23.98 25.50 -20.62
C ASP A 132 -23.35 24.13 -20.31
N ARG A 133 -22.06 24.07 -19.99
CA ARG A 133 -21.35 22.80 -19.66
C ARG A 133 -22.03 22.08 -18.50
N THR A 134 -22.28 22.78 -17.39
CA THR A 134 -22.87 22.19 -16.20
C THR A 134 -24.35 21.85 -16.38
N VAL A 135 -25.12 22.72 -17.04
CA VAL A 135 -26.56 22.49 -17.31
C VAL A 135 -26.76 21.28 -18.21
N ARG A 136 -25.93 21.07 -19.22
CA ARG A 136 -25.96 19.86 -20.07
C ARG A 136 -25.71 18.60 -19.28
N MET A 137 -24.72 18.59 -18.39
CA MET A 137 -24.45 17.47 -17.48
C MET A 137 -25.72 17.14 -16.68
N VAL A 138 -26.29 18.12 -15.98
CA VAL A 138 -27.50 17.91 -15.18
C VAL A 138 -28.66 17.37 -16.03
N TYR A 139 -28.93 17.91 -17.22
CA TYR A 139 -30.00 17.39 -18.10
C TYR A 139 -29.75 15.96 -18.55
N ARG A 140 -28.51 15.58 -18.86
CA ARG A 140 -28.17 14.23 -19.27
C ARG A 140 -28.31 13.23 -18.11
N ASP A 141 -27.84 13.61 -16.91
CA ASP A 141 -27.52 12.63 -15.87
C ASP A 141 -28.49 12.66 -14.66
N ARG A 142 -29.40 13.62 -14.57
CA ARG A 142 -30.31 13.79 -13.42
C ARG A 142 -31.19 12.57 -13.10
N ASN A 143 -31.36 11.61 -14.03
CA ASN A 143 -32.14 10.41 -13.82
C ASN A 143 -31.36 9.28 -13.14
N PHE A 144 -30.03 9.42 -12.96
CA PHE A 144 -29.22 8.44 -12.24
C PHE A 144 -29.35 8.67 -10.72
N PRO A 145 -29.89 7.70 -9.96
CA PRO A 145 -30.03 7.83 -8.51
C PRO A 145 -28.71 7.82 -7.76
N SER A 146 -27.65 7.25 -8.30
CA SER A 146 -26.28 7.26 -7.74
C SER A 146 -25.71 8.66 -7.58
N ILE A 147 -26.09 9.61 -8.43
CA ILE A 147 -25.60 10.98 -8.35
C ILE A 147 -26.20 11.66 -7.12
N ILE A 148 -25.34 12.03 -6.18
CA ILE A 148 -25.68 12.70 -4.92
C ILE A 148 -25.32 14.19 -4.95
N PHE A 149 -24.19 14.51 -5.61
CA PHE A 149 -23.68 15.86 -5.71
C PHE A 149 -23.50 16.27 -7.18
N TRP A 150 -23.82 17.54 -7.46
CA TRP A 150 -23.43 18.22 -8.70
C TRP A 150 -22.17 19.05 -8.45
N SER A 151 -21.05 18.71 -9.07
CA SER A 151 -19.81 19.48 -8.98
C SER A 151 -19.69 20.43 -10.18
N LEU A 152 -19.44 21.70 -9.91
CA LEU A 152 -19.45 22.75 -10.93
C LEU A 152 -18.19 22.78 -11.80
N GLY A 153 -17.15 22.06 -11.38
CA GLY A 153 -15.85 22.00 -12.06
C GLY A 153 -14.69 21.91 -11.09
N ASN A 154 -13.48 22.11 -11.60
CA ASN A 154 -12.22 22.00 -10.88
C ASN A 154 -11.36 23.24 -11.07
N GLU A 155 -10.55 23.61 -10.09
CA GLU A 155 -9.40 24.54 -10.05
C GLU A 155 -9.46 25.73 -11.02
N SER A 156 -10.57 26.41 -11.07
CA SER A 156 -10.84 27.53 -12.00
C SER A 156 -11.10 28.87 -11.31
N GLY A 157 -10.76 29.01 -10.03
CA GLY A 157 -11.02 30.18 -9.19
C GLY A 157 -12.49 30.32 -8.80
N GLY A 158 -12.79 31.29 -7.92
CA GLY A 158 -14.12 31.52 -7.32
C GLY A 158 -14.93 32.65 -7.95
N GLY A 159 -14.71 32.98 -9.21
CA GLY A 159 -15.31 34.14 -9.86
C GLY A 159 -16.82 34.05 -10.08
N LYS A 160 -17.43 35.18 -10.50
CA LYS A 160 -18.90 35.37 -10.64
C LYS A 160 -19.57 34.37 -11.57
N ASN A 161 -18.84 33.78 -12.56
CA ASN A 161 -19.41 32.81 -13.49
C ASN A 161 -19.82 31.51 -12.77
N PHE A 162 -19.13 31.10 -11.71
CA PHE A 162 -19.58 29.99 -10.85
C PHE A 162 -20.88 30.35 -10.09
N GLY A 163 -21.06 31.59 -9.66
CA GLY A 163 -22.32 32.01 -9.07
C GLY A 163 -23.50 31.93 -10.05
N HIS A 164 -23.28 32.23 -11.34
CA HIS A 164 -24.29 32.05 -12.38
C HIS A 164 -24.57 30.56 -12.64
N THR A 165 -23.53 29.71 -12.65
CA THR A 165 -23.65 28.27 -12.82
C THR A 165 -24.40 27.64 -11.64
N TYR A 166 -24.03 27.99 -10.39
CA TYR A 166 -24.73 27.58 -9.18
C TYR A 166 -26.23 27.88 -9.24
N ALA A 167 -26.58 29.11 -9.57
CA ALA A 167 -27.98 29.51 -9.68
C ALA A 167 -28.75 28.75 -10.76
N ALA A 168 -28.11 28.48 -11.92
CA ALA A 168 -28.71 27.72 -13.00
C ALA A 168 -28.97 26.25 -12.64
N VAL A 169 -27.98 25.58 -12.00
CA VAL A 169 -28.12 24.18 -11.52
C VAL A 169 -29.20 24.11 -10.44
N ARG A 170 -29.21 25.00 -9.46
CA ARG A 170 -30.21 25.05 -8.38
C ARG A 170 -31.63 25.22 -8.89
N ALA A 171 -31.81 25.92 -9.99
CA ALA A 171 -33.12 26.07 -10.64
C ALA A 171 -33.64 24.78 -11.33
N LEU A 172 -32.73 23.83 -11.63
CA LEU A 172 -33.04 22.59 -12.33
C LEU A 172 -33.16 21.38 -11.43
N ASP A 173 -32.37 21.32 -10.34
CA ASP A 173 -32.23 20.13 -9.51
C ASP A 173 -31.92 20.53 -8.05
N PRO A 174 -32.57 19.91 -7.04
CA PRO A 174 -32.41 20.27 -5.62
C PRO A 174 -31.20 19.60 -4.95
N ARG A 175 -30.48 18.70 -5.61
CA ARG A 175 -29.31 17.99 -5.01
C ARG A 175 -28.26 18.98 -4.56
N PRO A 176 -27.45 18.64 -3.55
CA PRO A 176 -26.33 19.46 -3.12
C PRO A 176 -25.36 19.77 -4.26
N ILE A 177 -24.87 21.00 -4.27
CA ILE A 177 -23.91 21.50 -5.25
C ILE A 177 -22.56 21.64 -4.57
N HIS A 178 -21.53 21.14 -5.22
CA HIS A 178 -20.14 21.17 -4.80
C HIS A 178 -19.32 22.07 -5.74
N TYR A 179 -18.39 22.83 -5.18
CA TYR A 179 -17.28 23.46 -5.89
C TYR A 179 -16.19 23.90 -4.90
N GLU A 180 -15.01 23.30 -4.99
CA GLU A 180 -13.88 23.59 -4.08
C GLU A 180 -13.42 25.05 -4.16
N GLY A 181 -13.33 25.61 -5.39
CA GLY A 181 -12.93 27.00 -5.58
C GLY A 181 -13.83 28.02 -4.88
N ALA A 182 -15.07 27.66 -4.52
CA ALA A 182 -15.93 28.50 -3.69
C ALA A 182 -15.45 28.58 -2.24
N SER A 183 -14.98 27.47 -1.66
CA SER A 183 -14.39 27.43 -0.32
C SER A 183 -13.09 28.22 -0.27
N ARG A 184 -12.23 28.03 -1.25
CA ARG A 184 -10.96 28.75 -1.41
C ARG A 184 -11.15 30.25 -1.57
N ALA A 185 -12.17 30.68 -2.33
CA ALA A 185 -12.49 32.08 -2.57
C ALA A 185 -13.39 32.70 -1.51
N GLY A 186 -13.88 31.91 -0.55
CA GLY A 186 -14.82 32.39 0.48
C GLY A 186 -16.18 32.84 -0.08
N THR A 187 -16.70 32.18 -1.14
CA THR A 187 -17.96 32.51 -1.79
C THR A 187 -19.07 31.53 -1.44
N ALA A 188 -20.35 31.92 -1.63
CA ALA A 188 -21.51 31.06 -1.35
C ALA A 188 -21.95 30.24 -2.58
N HIS A 189 -21.03 29.81 -3.43
CA HIS A 189 -21.33 29.07 -4.67
C HIS A 189 -21.18 27.55 -4.52
N SER A 190 -21.22 27.04 -3.29
CA SER A 190 -21.21 25.62 -2.94
C SER A 190 -22.04 25.38 -1.69
N ASP A 191 -22.72 24.24 -1.61
CA ASP A 191 -23.40 23.78 -0.39
C ASP A 191 -22.44 23.01 0.54
N ILE A 192 -21.30 22.62 0.02
CA ILE A 192 -20.26 21.81 0.67
C ILE A 192 -19.02 22.68 0.86
N TYR A 193 -18.44 22.67 2.05
CA TYR A 193 -17.11 23.23 2.27
C TYR A 193 -16.08 22.17 1.88
N SER A 194 -15.25 22.46 0.91
CA SER A 194 -14.35 21.48 0.31
C SER A 194 -12.94 21.99 0.22
N GLU A 195 -11.98 21.04 0.36
CA GLU A 195 -10.55 21.32 0.31
C GLU A 195 -9.81 20.26 -0.51
N MET A 196 -8.64 20.66 -1.03
CA MET A 196 -7.67 19.81 -1.67
C MET A 196 -6.39 19.74 -0.86
N TYR A 197 -5.90 18.53 -0.62
CA TYR A 197 -4.65 18.24 0.10
C TYR A 197 -4.50 19.03 1.41
N PRO A 198 -5.53 19.03 2.29
CA PRO A 198 -5.44 19.73 3.58
C PRO A 198 -4.42 19.07 4.50
N LEU A 199 -3.79 19.85 5.36
CA LEU A 199 -3.06 19.32 6.51
C LEU A 199 -4.04 18.65 7.48
N LEU A 200 -3.59 17.64 8.23
CA LEU A 200 -4.45 16.98 9.22
C LEU A 200 -5.03 17.97 10.25
N THR A 201 -4.27 19.00 10.63
CA THR A 201 -4.73 20.08 11.53
C THR A 201 -5.83 20.95 10.90
N GLU A 202 -5.78 21.15 9.58
CA GLU A 202 -6.84 21.86 8.85
C GLU A 202 -8.12 21.02 8.80
N VAL A 203 -7.98 19.69 8.59
CA VAL A 203 -9.11 18.75 8.68
C VAL A 203 -9.77 18.82 10.06
N ASP A 204 -8.96 18.74 11.14
CA ASP A 204 -9.47 18.82 12.51
C ASP A 204 -10.19 20.14 12.78
N ASP A 205 -9.70 21.25 12.27
CA ASP A 205 -10.31 22.56 12.49
C ASP A 205 -11.55 22.76 11.62
N HIS A 206 -11.46 22.57 10.32
CA HIS A 206 -12.53 22.89 9.39
C HIS A 206 -13.69 21.89 9.45
N ALA A 207 -13.41 20.59 9.67
CA ALA A 207 -14.46 19.60 9.90
C ALA A 207 -15.22 19.81 11.23
N ASN A 208 -14.68 20.63 12.15
CA ASN A 208 -15.33 21.01 13.40
C ASN A 208 -15.88 22.44 13.43
N GLY A 209 -15.85 23.15 12.29
CA GLY A 209 -16.43 24.49 12.14
C GLY A 209 -15.58 25.59 12.76
N LYS A 210 -14.29 25.35 12.93
CA LYS A 210 -13.34 26.37 13.36
C LYS A 210 -12.81 27.16 12.16
N THR A 211 -12.27 28.33 12.42
CA THR A 211 -11.54 29.12 11.46
C THR A 211 -10.06 28.93 11.68
N ASP A 212 -9.38 28.70 10.60
CA ASP A 212 -7.96 28.96 10.50
C ASP A 212 -7.79 30.21 9.63
N ASN A 213 -6.81 31.03 9.94
CA ASN A 213 -6.46 32.19 9.08
C ASN A 213 -5.42 31.79 8.02
N SER A 214 -5.20 30.49 7.79
CA SER A 214 -4.27 30.02 6.79
C SER A 214 -4.85 30.20 5.37
N TYR A 215 -4.05 30.74 4.50
CA TYR A 215 -4.31 30.79 3.07
C TYR A 215 -4.12 29.38 2.48
N PRO A 216 -4.95 28.93 1.54
CA PRO A 216 -5.95 29.72 0.79
C PRO A 216 -7.38 29.65 1.34
N TYR A 217 -7.64 28.83 2.34
CA TYR A 217 -8.99 28.57 2.85
C TYR A 217 -9.37 29.48 4.01
N TYR A 218 -10.62 29.86 4.06
CA TYR A 218 -11.14 30.84 5.06
C TYR A 218 -11.75 30.15 6.31
N GLY A 219 -11.81 28.81 6.32
CA GLY A 219 -12.40 28.02 7.38
C GLY A 219 -13.92 27.84 7.25
N ASN A 220 -14.41 26.72 7.78
CA ASN A 220 -15.82 26.31 7.69
C ASN A 220 -16.70 26.98 8.76
N THR A 221 -16.78 28.29 8.78
CA THR A 221 -17.50 29.06 9.80
C THR A 221 -19.02 28.91 9.77
N GLN A 222 -19.57 28.48 8.63
CA GLN A 222 -21.00 28.28 8.46
C GLN A 222 -21.46 26.87 8.87
N GLY A 223 -20.53 25.99 9.22
CA GLY A 223 -20.83 24.59 9.58
C GLY A 223 -21.46 23.83 8.43
N GLN A 224 -20.92 24.01 7.22
CA GLN A 224 -21.30 23.23 6.05
C GLN A 224 -20.72 21.80 6.16
N PRO A 225 -21.27 20.80 5.45
CA PRO A 225 -20.61 19.52 5.30
C PRO A 225 -19.18 19.68 4.78
N TYR A 226 -18.20 19.11 5.48
CA TYR A 226 -16.78 19.18 5.14
C TYR A 226 -16.35 17.99 4.30
N PHE A 227 -15.75 18.24 3.13
CA PHE A 227 -15.35 17.21 2.19
C PHE A 227 -13.95 17.45 1.62
N MET A 228 -13.08 16.45 1.66
CA MET A 228 -11.78 16.47 0.99
C MET A 228 -11.95 15.97 -0.45
N CYS A 229 -12.16 16.89 -1.42
CA CYS A 229 -12.41 16.46 -2.79
C CYS A 229 -11.16 15.85 -3.47
N GLU A 230 -9.97 16.21 -2.98
CA GLU A 230 -8.70 15.57 -3.32
C GLU A 230 -7.81 15.50 -2.07
N TYR A 231 -7.29 14.32 -1.75
CA TYR A 231 -6.35 14.11 -0.65
C TYR A 231 -5.57 12.82 -0.83
N ALA A 232 -4.60 12.55 0.05
CA ALA A 232 -3.80 11.32 0.06
C ALA A 232 -3.25 10.97 -1.33
N HIS A 233 -2.53 11.91 -1.95
CA HIS A 233 -2.00 11.80 -3.31
C HIS A 233 -1.20 10.50 -3.49
N ALA A 234 -1.68 9.60 -4.37
CA ALA A 234 -1.22 8.21 -4.49
C ALA A 234 -0.08 8.05 -5.52
N MET A 235 0.88 8.96 -5.54
CA MET A 235 1.96 8.96 -6.53
C MET A 235 3.09 8.01 -6.13
N GLY A 236 3.12 6.85 -6.77
CA GLY A 236 4.09 5.81 -6.50
C GLY A 236 3.95 5.26 -5.08
N ASN A 237 5.04 5.07 -4.35
CA ASN A 237 5.01 4.60 -2.96
C ASN A 237 4.47 5.69 -2.03
N ALA A 238 3.17 5.68 -1.73
CA ALA A 238 2.42 6.78 -1.16
C ALA A 238 1.31 6.33 -0.17
N VAL A 239 0.34 7.23 0.10
CA VAL A 239 -0.87 7.00 0.91
C VAL A 239 -0.56 6.61 2.36
N GLY A 240 0.50 7.19 2.93
CA GLY A 240 0.74 7.19 4.37
C GLY A 240 -0.22 8.12 5.12
N ASN A 241 -0.27 8.03 6.44
CA ASN A 241 -1.12 8.83 7.34
C ASN A 241 -2.64 8.70 7.10
N LEU A 242 -3.12 7.78 6.27
CA LEU A 242 -4.53 7.71 5.86
C LEU A 242 -5.45 7.45 7.06
N GLN A 243 -5.03 6.61 8.00
CA GLN A 243 -5.82 6.29 9.20
C GLN A 243 -6.14 7.54 10.01
N GLU A 244 -5.17 8.43 10.22
CA GLU A 244 -5.34 9.65 11.02
C GLU A 244 -6.34 10.62 10.39
N TYR A 245 -6.32 10.73 9.06
CA TYR A 245 -7.31 11.52 8.33
C TYR A 245 -8.73 10.96 8.53
N TRP A 246 -8.88 9.64 8.52
CA TRP A 246 -10.19 9.02 8.75
C TRP A 246 -10.63 9.07 10.22
N ASP A 247 -9.73 8.96 11.17
CA ASP A 247 -10.01 9.17 12.58
C ASP A 247 -10.52 10.61 12.82
N ALA A 248 -9.91 11.61 12.18
CA ALA A 248 -10.35 12.99 12.25
C ALA A 248 -11.74 13.18 11.62
N ILE A 249 -11.99 12.61 10.44
CA ILE A 249 -13.30 12.69 9.75
C ILE A 249 -14.40 11.99 10.55
N GLU A 250 -14.17 10.74 10.97
CA GLU A 250 -15.16 9.93 11.68
C GLU A 250 -15.56 10.55 13.04
N SER A 251 -14.61 11.24 13.72
CA SER A 251 -14.84 11.91 15.01
C SER A 251 -15.34 13.35 14.89
N SER A 252 -15.34 13.93 13.70
CA SER A 252 -15.66 15.35 13.49
C SER A 252 -17.16 15.64 13.52
N LYS A 253 -17.47 16.94 13.65
CA LYS A 253 -18.86 17.43 13.69
C LYS A 253 -19.51 17.55 12.30
N TYR A 254 -18.74 17.91 11.29
CA TYR A 254 -19.22 18.21 9.93
C TYR A 254 -18.55 17.39 8.85
N GLY A 255 -17.56 16.55 9.19
CA GLY A 255 -16.87 15.71 8.23
C GLY A 255 -17.82 14.71 7.56
N ILE A 256 -17.79 14.65 6.24
CA ILE A 256 -18.57 13.72 5.44
C ILE A 256 -17.71 12.80 4.58
N GLY A 257 -16.39 12.95 4.58
CA GLY A 257 -15.46 12.08 3.86
C GLY A 257 -14.61 12.77 2.82
N GLY A 258 -14.21 12.04 1.78
CA GLY A 258 -13.36 12.55 0.71
C GLY A 258 -13.09 11.55 -0.41
N CYS A 259 -12.39 12.04 -1.45
CA CYS A 259 -11.94 11.26 -2.60
C CYS A 259 -10.42 11.32 -2.73
N ILE A 260 -9.75 10.18 -2.64
CA ILE A 260 -8.29 10.06 -2.85
C ILE A 260 -7.94 10.47 -4.27
N TRP A 261 -6.84 11.15 -4.47
CA TRP A 261 -6.28 11.45 -5.78
C TRP A 261 -5.16 10.46 -6.13
N ASP A 262 -5.30 9.58 -7.19
CA ASP A 262 -6.56 9.27 -7.85
C ASP A 262 -6.73 7.74 -7.97
N TRP A 263 -7.60 7.26 -8.83
CA TRP A 263 -7.93 5.84 -8.93
C TRP A 263 -6.87 5.03 -9.65
N ALA A 264 -6.45 5.44 -10.85
CA ALA A 264 -5.56 4.64 -11.68
C ALA A 264 -4.44 5.46 -12.31
N ASP A 265 -3.24 4.92 -12.35
CA ASP A 265 -2.15 5.48 -13.12
C ASP A 265 -2.58 5.77 -14.55
N GLN A 266 -2.17 6.94 -15.07
CA GLN A 266 -2.55 7.40 -16.40
C GLN A 266 -1.43 7.23 -17.42
N SER A 267 -0.45 6.37 -17.14
CA SER A 267 0.60 5.97 -18.08
C SER A 267 0.01 5.25 -19.27
N ILE A 268 0.66 5.40 -20.42
CA ILE A 268 0.25 4.77 -21.68
C ILE A 268 1.40 4.02 -22.34
N TYR A 269 1.08 3.10 -23.24
CA TYR A 269 2.07 2.53 -24.15
C TYR A 269 2.31 3.46 -25.34
N ASP A 270 3.54 3.49 -25.83
CA ASP A 270 3.85 4.20 -27.09
C ASP A 270 3.13 3.55 -28.28
N ALA A 271 2.65 4.37 -29.21
CA ALA A 271 1.93 3.89 -30.40
C ALA A 271 2.73 2.89 -31.26
N LYS A 272 4.06 2.97 -31.26
CA LYS A 272 4.94 2.01 -31.97
C LYS A 272 4.97 0.68 -31.22
N ASP A 273 5.03 0.71 -29.91
CA ASP A 273 5.01 -0.49 -29.08
C ASP A 273 3.66 -1.21 -29.22
N ILE A 274 2.54 -0.50 -29.19
CA ILE A 274 1.20 -1.03 -29.48
C ILE A 274 1.17 -1.71 -30.85
N LYS A 275 1.64 -1.02 -31.89
CA LYS A 275 1.62 -1.56 -33.27
C LYS A 275 2.47 -2.82 -33.42
N ASN A 276 3.56 -2.94 -32.68
CA ASN A 276 4.52 -4.05 -32.78
C ASN A 276 4.26 -5.16 -31.77
N GLY A 277 3.28 -5.00 -30.86
CA GLY A 277 3.02 -5.95 -29.78
C GLY A 277 4.17 -6.04 -28.76
N ASN A 278 4.91 -4.94 -28.54
CA ASN A 278 6.11 -4.90 -27.69
C ASN A 278 5.83 -4.08 -26.41
N PHE A 279 5.08 -4.68 -25.49
CA PHE A 279 4.58 -4.00 -24.31
C PHE A 279 5.51 -4.05 -23.10
N GLU A 280 6.49 -4.98 -23.09
CA GLU A 280 7.30 -5.30 -21.93
C GLU A 280 8.79 -5.41 -22.28
N VAL A 281 9.60 -5.27 -21.24
CA VAL A 281 11.01 -5.63 -21.21
C VAL A 281 11.24 -6.43 -19.92
N ASP A 282 11.71 -7.66 -20.04
CA ASP A 282 11.98 -8.55 -18.89
C ASP A 282 10.78 -8.63 -17.91
N GLY A 283 9.55 -8.72 -18.44
CA GLY A 283 8.31 -8.79 -17.66
C GLY A 283 7.84 -7.44 -17.10
N MET A 284 8.52 -6.33 -17.37
CA MET A 284 8.13 -5.00 -16.89
C MET A 284 7.44 -4.20 -17.98
N ASN A 285 6.25 -3.66 -17.66
CA ASN A 285 5.47 -2.83 -18.58
C ASN A 285 6.23 -1.60 -19.07
N LYS A 286 6.23 -1.36 -20.39
CA LYS A 286 6.86 -0.21 -21.04
C LYS A 286 5.99 1.04 -20.99
N TYR A 287 5.49 1.37 -19.80
CA TYR A 287 4.69 2.58 -19.64
C TYR A 287 5.48 3.85 -19.92
N ARG A 288 4.80 4.79 -20.57
CA ARG A 288 5.30 6.12 -20.92
C ARG A 288 4.58 7.18 -20.12
N THR A 289 5.32 8.23 -19.79
CA THR A 289 4.84 9.39 -19.04
C THR A 289 5.02 10.67 -19.84
N GLY A 290 4.68 11.81 -19.28
CA GLY A 290 4.88 13.09 -19.94
C GLY A 290 6.33 13.35 -20.34
N SER A 291 7.31 12.85 -19.58
CA SER A 291 8.76 13.00 -19.87
C SER A 291 9.20 12.35 -21.17
N ASP A 292 8.44 11.38 -21.68
CA ASP A 292 8.78 10.62 -22.88
C ASP A 292 8.38 11.34 -24.18
N TYR A 293 7.61 12.44 -24.07
CA TYR A 293 7.06 13.15 -25.22
C TYR A 293 7.57 14.59 -25.28
N PRO A 294 7.74 15.15 -26.47
CA PRO A 294 8.19 16.53 -26.64
C PRO A 294 7.10 17.54 -26.25
N GLY A 295 7.53 18.69 -25.76
CA GLY A 295 6.66 19.81 -25.40
C GLY A 295 6.54 20.00 -23.88
N PRO A 296 5.66 20.88 -23.42
CA PRO A 296 5.40 21.07 -21.99
C PRO A 296 4.81 19.79 -21.36
N HIS A 297 5.36 19.35 -20.23
CA HIS A 297 4.91 18.17 -19.51
C HIS A 297 5.19 18.28 -18.01
N GLN A 298 4.54 17.46 -17.19
CA GLN A 298 4.77 17.35 -15.75
C GLN A 298 5.45 16.03 -15.33
N GLY A 299 6.24 15.45 -16.25
CA GLY A 299 6.99 14.23 -15.98
C GLY A 299 6.12 13.03 -15.67
N ASN A 300 6.45 12.33 -14.59
CA ASN A 300 5.73 11.16 -14.08
C ASN A 300 4.52 11.51 -13.19
N PHE A 301 4.08 12.78 -13.15
CA PHE A 301 2.93 13.23 -12.35
C PHE A 301 1.57 12.68 -12.84
N VAL A 302 1.58 11.79 -13.82
CA VAL A 302 0.46 10.99 -14.29
C VAL A 302 0.32 9.65 -13.56
N ASN A 303 1.32 9.26 -12.75
CA ASN A 303 1.38 7.99 -12.01
C ASN A 303 1.00 8.24 -10.54
N ASN A 304 -0.26 8.53 -10.30
CA ASN A 304 -0.82 8.86 -9.01
C ASN A 304 -2.03 7.99 -8.65
N GLY A 305 -2.10 6.81 -9.24
CA GLY A 305 -3.20 5.86 -9.08
C GLY A 305 -3.05 4.91 -7.90
N LEU A 306 -4.19 4.61 -7.25
CA LEU A 306 -4.32 3.50 -6.29
C LEU A 306 -4.21 2.13 -6.95
N VAL A 307 -4.35 2.06 -8.26
CA VAL A 307 -4.08 0.89 -9.09
C VAL A 307 -3.17 1.28 -10.25
N THR A 308 -2.48 0.31 -10.81
CA THR A 308 -1.67 0.53 -12.01
C THR A 308 -2.53 0.89 -13.23
N ALA A 309 -1.91 1.33 -14.32
CA ALA A 309 -2.62 1.70 -15.54
C ALA A 309 -3.47 0.55 -16.11
N ASP A 310 -3.04 -0.69 -15.95
CA ASP A 310 -3.74 -1.94 -16.33
C ASP A 310 -4.60 -2.56 -15.20
N ARG A 311 -4.79 -1.80 -14.09
CA ARG A 311 -5.66 -2.16 -12.94
C ARG A 311 -5.13 -3.28 -12.07
N ALA A 312 -3.83 -3.47 -11.95
CA ALA A 312 -3.27 -4.27 -10.88
C ALA A 312 -3.48 -3.57 -9.52
N TRP A 313 -3.80 -4.36 -8.51
CA TRP A 313 -4.02 -3.90 -7.15
C TRP A 313 -2.68 -3.56 -6.47
N SER A 314 -2.57 -2.38 -5.84
CA SER A 314 -1.36 -1.92 -5.16
C SER A 314 -1.38 -2.17 -3.65
N PRO A 315 -0.22 -2.10 -2.96
CA PRO A 315 -0.17 -2.07 -1.50
C PRO A 315 -0.94 -0.89 -0.88
N GLU A 316 -0.96 0.25 -1.58
CA GLU A 316 -1.73 1.45 -1.19
C GLU A 316 -3.22 1.16 -1.11
N LEU A 317 -3.77 0.50 -2.13
CA LEU A 317 -5.20 0.15 -2.16
C LEU A 317 -5.55 -0.86 -1.07
N THR A 318 -4.62 -1.74 -0.69
CA THR A 318 -4.79 -2.65 0.46
C THR A 318 -4.93 -1.87 1.76
N ASN A 319 -4.09 -0.85 1.99
CA ASN A 319 -4.21 0.04 3.13
C ASN A 319 -5.53 0.83 3.11
N VAL A 320 -5.94 1.33 1.95
CA VAL A 320 -7.24 2.01 1.78
C VAL A 320 -8.40 1.08 2.13
N LYS A 321 -8.39 -0.16 1.64
CA LYS A 321 -9.41 -1.17 1.96
C LYS A 321 -9.54 -1.37 3.47
N TYR A 322 -8.42 -1.45 4.19
CA TYR A 322 -8.40 -1.60 5.65
C TYR A 322 -8.95 -0.36 6.35
N VAL A 323 -8.49 0.83 6.02
CA VAL A 323 -8.94 2.08 6.65
C VAL A 323 -10.43 2.32 6.39
N TYR A 324 -10.92 1.97 5.20
CA TYR A 324 -12.29 2.17 4.77
C TYR A 324 -13.27 1.07 5.22
N GLN A 325 -12.80 0.04 5.90
CA GLN A 325 -13.68 -1.04 6.34
C GLN A 325 -14.87 -0.52 7.16
N TYR A 326 -16.05 -1.11 6.91
CA TYR A 326 -17.30 -0.72 7.55
C TYR A 326 -17.55 -1.43 8.87
N VAL A 327 -16.88 -2.54 9.11
CA VAL A 327 -16.95 -3.23 10.39
C VAL A 327 -15.68 -2.97 11.15
N LYS A 328 -15.82 -2.40 12.35
CA LYS A 328 -14.70 -2.09 13.24
C LYS A 328 -14.64 -3.15 14.34
N PHE A 329 -13.48 -3.70 14.51
CA PHE A 329 -13.12 -4.59 15.61
C PHE A 329 -12.61 -3.72 16.76
N ILE A 330 -13.51 -3.38 17.69
CA ILE A 330 -13.27 -2.32 18.72
C ILE A 330 -12.29 -2.78 19.77
N SER A 331 -12.43 -4.02 20.27
CA SER A 331 -11.58 -4.59 21.30
C SER A 331 -11.70 -6.10 21.34
N PHE A 332 -10.63 -6.76 21.80
CA PHE A 332 -10.62 -8.19 22.09
C PHE A 332 -10.14 -8.43 23.51
N ASP A 333 -10.90 -9.20 24.28
CA ASP A 333 -10.52 -9.69 25.61
C ASP A 333 -10.09 -11.16 25.52
N ALA A 334 -8.78 -11.41 25.61
CA ALA A 334 -8.21 -12.75 25.53
C ALA A 334 -8.63 -13.68 26.68
N ALA A 335 -8.96 -13.15 27.86
CA ALA A 335 -9.38 -13.95 29.03
C ALA A 335 -10.79 -14.52 28.84
N THR A 336 -11.72 -13.73 28.28
CA THR A 336 -13.10 -14.14 28.00
C THR A 336 -13.30 -14.56 26.55
N LYS A 337 -12.29 -14.36 25.68
CA LYS A 337 -12.33 -14.60 24.23
C LYS A 337 -13.44 -13.81 23.52
N GLN A 338 -13.78 -12.64 24.06
CA GLN A 338 -14.83 -11.78 23.56
C GLN A 338 -14.26 -10.71 22.63
N LEU A 339 -14.78 -10.68 21.42
CA LEU A 339 -14.52 -9.68 20.40
C LEU A 339 -15.69 -8.70 20.35
N THR A 340 -15.45 -7.43 20.62
CA THR A 340 -16.45 -6.37 20.45
C THR A 340 -16.38 -5.86 19.02
N VAL A 341 -17.52 -5.92 18.32
CA VAL A 341 -17.65 -5.56 16.90
C VAL A 341 -18.67 -4.44 16.77
N ARG A 342 -18.39 -3.46 15.93
CA ARG A 342 -19.31 -2.39 15.55
C ARG A 342 -19.61 -2.44 14.05
N ASN A 343 -20.91 -2.43 13.73
CA ASN A 343 -21.40 -2.31 12.37
C ASN A 343 -21.49 -0.83 11.98
N ASN A 344 -20.59 -0.33 11.15
CA ASN A 344 -20.65 1.02 10.59
C ASN A 344 -21.25 1.07 9.18
N TYR A 345 -21.91 0.01 8.70
CA TYR A 345 -22.76 0.11 7.53
C TYR A 345 -23.98 0.98 7.85
N ASP A 346 -24.41 1.78 6.89
CA ASP A 346 -25.56 2.68 7.07
C ASP A 346 -26.90 1.98 6.84
N PHE A 347 -26.95 0.89 6.05
CA PHE A 347 -28.19 0.28 5.58
C PHE A 347 -28.25 -1.24 5.69
N ILE A 348 -27.16 -1.94 5.93
CA ILE A 348 -27.12 -3.40 5.95
C ILE A 348 -26.75 -3.97 7.32
N PRO A 349 -27.48 -4.99 7.81
CA PRO A 349 -27.09 -5.72 9.00
C PRO A 349 -25.95 -6.71 8.72
N LEU A 350 -25.39 -7.33 9.77
CA LEU A 350 -24.24 -8.25 9.65
C LEU A 350 -24.62 -9.72 9.48
N ASP A 351 -25.87 -10.09 9.34
CA ASP A 351 -26.34 -11.47 9.14
C ASP A 351 -25.90 -12.09 7.79
N GLY A 352 -25.55 -11.24 6.80
CA GLY A 352 -24.95 -11.65 5.54
C GLY A 352 -23.45 -12.01 5.60
N PHE A 353 -22.84 -11.98 6.81
CA PHE A 353 -21.41 -12.21 7.01
C PHE A 353 -21.17 -13.30 8.07
N TYR A 354 -19.93 -13.82 8.09
CA TYR A 354 -19.41 -14.68 9.14
C TYR A 354 -17.98 -14.24 9.51
N LEU A 355 -17.54 -14.55 10.73
CA LEU A 355 -16.16 -14.39 11.15
C LEU A 355 -15.36 -15.66 10.89
N ARG A 356 -14.21 -15.50 10.29
CA ARG A 356 -13.14 -16.49 10.23
C ARG A 356 -12.05 -16.04 11.18
N TYR A 357 -11.49 -16.98 11.96
CA TYR A 357 -10.34 -16.70 12.81
C TYR A 357 -9.23 -17.73 12.56
N ALA A 358 -7.99 -17.31 12.79
CA ALA A 358 -6.82 -18.17 12.79
C ALA A 358 -5.89 -17.78 13.96
N VAL A 359 -5.38 -18.78 14.67
CA VAL A 359 -4.36 -18.60 15.70
C VAL A 359 -3.02 -19.02 15.12
N LEU A 360 -2.02 -18.14 15.20
CA LEU A 360 -0.68 -18.36 14.67
C LEU A 360 0.32 -18.45 15.82
N ALA A 361 1.18 -19.47 15.81
CA ALA A 361 2.33 -19.60 16.70
C ALA A 361 3.61 -19.31 15.90
N ASP A 362 4.40 -18.30 16.30
CA ASP A 362 5.56 -17.79 15.55
C ASP A 362 5.26 -17.61 14.04
N GLY A 363 4.07 -17.08 13.75
CA GLY A 363 3.61 -16.79 12.39
C GLY A 363 3.03 -17.99 11.62
N VAL A 364 3.04 -19.19 12.17
CA VAL A 364 2.47 -20.41 11.56
C VAL A 364 1.10 -20.71 12.13
N GLU A 365 0.09 -20.94 11.27
CA GLU A 365 -1.27 -21.26 11.69
C GLU A 365 -1.30 -22.60 12.44
N VAL A 366 -1.81 -22.58 13.67
CA VAL A 366 -1.96 -23.77 14.54
C VAL A 366 -3.40 -24.13 14.84
N GLU A 367 -4.33 -23.20 14.68
CA GLU A 367 -5.77 -23.41 14.89
C GLU A 367 -6.54 -22.40 14.02
N ASN A 368 -7.65 -22.83 13.44
CA ASN A 368 -8.59 -21.92 12.73
C ASN A 368 -10.04 -22.34 12.99
N GLY A 369 -10.95 -21.45 12.64
CA GLY A 369 -12.38 -21.73 12.71
C GLY A 369 -13.24 -20.60 12.18
N VAL A 370 -14.54 -20.86 12.17
CA VAL A 370 -15.57 -19.92 11.73
C VAL A 370 -16.59 -19.71 12.82
N VAL A 371 -17.14 -18.50 12.92
CA VAL A 371 -18.20 -18.12 13.85
C VAL A 371 -19.26 -17.33 13.09
N GLU A 372 -20.52 -17.75 13.24
CA GLU A 372 -21.63 -17.02 12.66
C GLU A 372 -21.77 -15.63 13.30
N MET A 373 -21.93 -14.61 12.43
CA MET A 373 -22.23 -13.27 12.93
C MET A 373 -23.68 -13.20 13.44
N PRO A 374 -23.90 -12.66 14.65
CA PRO A 374 -25.27 -12.35 15.08
C PRO A 374 -25.84 -11.26 14.17
N SER A 375 -27.19 -11.27 14.02
CA SER A 375 -27.85 -10.15 13.34
C SER A 375 -27.58 -8.87 14.14
N MET A 376 -26.83 -7.97 13.54
CA MET A 376 -26.40 -6.70 14.12
C MET A 376 -26.86 -5.59 13.21
N ALA A 377 -27.80 -4.77 13.66
CA ALA A 377 -28.36 -3.67 12.88
C ALA A 377 -27.27 -2.65 12.47
N PRO A 378 -27.52 -1.83 11.43
CA PRO A 378 -26.68 -0.69 11.12
C PRO A 378 -26.40 0.18 12.34
N ASN A 379 -25.16 0.65 12.47
CA ASN A 379 -24.67 1.49 13.56
C ASN A 379 -24.73 0.86 14.98
N ALA A 380 -24.97 -0.46 15.11
CA ALA A 380 -25.00 -1.17 16.38
C ALA A 380 -23.65 -1.80 16.76
N GLU A 381 -23.47 -2.03 18.05
CA GLU A 381 -22.35 -2.80 18.61
C GLU A 381 -22.84 -4.13 19.17
N GLY A 382 -21.97 -5.13 19.16
CA GLY A 382 -22.25 -6.44 19.74
C GLY A 382 -20.97 -7.20 20.05
N VAL A 383 -21.12 -8.32 20.74
CA VAL A 383 -20.00 -9.15 21.19
C VAL A 383 -20.09 -10.53 20.54
N VAL A 384 -18.96 -11.02 20.03
CA VAL A 384 -18.80 -12.37 19.49
C VAL A 384 -17.74 -13.10 20.30
N VAL A 385 -18.01 -14.35 20.68
CA VAL A 385 -17.03 -15.21 21.40
C VAL A 385 -16.31 -16.08 20.37
N LEU A 386 -14.97 -16.02 20.38
CA LEU A 386 -14.14 -16.84 19.50
C LEU A 386 -13.71 -18.13 20.23
N PRO A 387 -14.09 -19.32 19.75
CA PRO A 387 -13.95 -20.58 20.51
C PRO A 387 -12.58 -21.25 20.38
N TYR A 388 -11.51 -20.50 20.08
CA TYR A 388 -10.16 -21.07 19.95
C TYR A 388 -9.68 -21.69 21.28
N THR A 389 -8.80 -22.70 21.18
CA THR A 389 -8.26 -23.46 22.32
C THR A 389 -6.76 -23.32 22.45
N ALA A 390 -6.07 -22.88 21.40
CA ALA A 390 -4.63 -22.72 21.38
C ALA A 390 -4.11 -21.86 22.54
N THR A 391 -3.01 -22.29 23.13
CA THR A 391 -2.31 -21.59 24.21
C THR A 391 -0.84 -21.47 23.87
N ALA A 392 -0.20 -20.39 24.25
CA ALA A 392 1.22 -20.18 24.02
C ALA A 392 2.07 -21.17 24.81
N ALA A 393 3.09 -21.75 24.17
CA ALA A 393 4.22 -22.34 24.88
C ALA A 393 5.20 -21.22 25.29
N ASP A 394 6.08 -21.51 26.25
CA ASP A 394 7.07 -20.54 26.75
C ASP A 394 7.93 -19.99 25.58
N GLY A 395 7.94 -18.66 25.43
CA GLY A 395 8.75 -17.96 24.45
C GLY A 395 8.16 -17.89 23.05
N ILE A 396 7.03 -18.52 22.77
CA ILE A 396 6.34 -18.53 21.47
C ILE A 396 5.39 -17.31 21.37
N GLU A 397 5.53 -16.53 20.30
CA GLU A 397 4.58 -15.45 19.97
C GLU A 397 3.27 -16.05 19.44
N LEU A 398 2.15 -15.69 20.07
CA LEU A 398 0.85 -16.20 19.65
C LEU A 398 -0.03 -15.03 19.18
N MET A 399 -0.49 -15.11 17.92
CA MET A 399 -1.32 -14.09 17.27
C MET A 399 -2.70 -14.66 16.95
N LEU A 400 -3.71 -13.80 16.99
CA LEU A 400 -5.08 -14.11 16.56
C LEU A 400 -5.45 -13.20 15.39
N ASN A 401 -5.64 -13.78 14.23
CA ASN A 401 -6.24 -13.10 13.08
C ASN A 401 -7.75 -13.26 13.09
N VAL A 402 -8.47 -12.20 12.76
CA VAL A 402 -9.92 -12.22 12.56
C VAL A 402 -10.27 -11.56 11.25
N GLU A 403 -11.19 -12.17 10.50
CA GLU A 403 -11.64 -11.71 9.19
C GLU A 403 -13.17 -11.78 9.12
N LEU A 404 -13.79 -10.73 8.61
CA LEU A 404 -15.21 -10.74 8.28
C LEU A 404 -15.39 -11.07 6.80
N CYS A 405 -16.10 -12.16 6.53
CA CYS A 405 -16.26 -12.72 5.19
C CYS A 405 -17.73 -12.66 4.73
N CYS A 406 -17.95 -12.41 3.43
CA CYS A 406 -19.27 -12.55 2.82
C CYS A 406 -19.72 -14.00 2.81
N LYS A 407 -20.95 -14.30 3.25
CA LYS A 407 -21.54 -15.66 3.20
C LYS A 407 -21.84 -16.11 1.79
N GLU A 408 -22.32 -15.20 0.97
CA GLU A 408 -22.79 -15.48 -0.38
C GLU A 408 -22.02 -14.65 -1.42
N GLU A 409 -22.06 -15.11 -2.66
CA GLU A 409 -21.55 -14.40 -3.80
C GLU A 409 -22.22 -13.02 -3.92
N GLN A 410 -21.40 -11.99 -4.12
CA GLN A 410 -21.82 -10.62 -4.37
C GLN A 410 -21.70 -10.30 -5.86
N SER A 411 -22.44 -9.31 -6.36
CA SER A 411 -22.30 -8.86 -7.76
C SER A 411 -20.88 -8.37 -8.11
N TRP A 412 -20.05 -8.10 -7.10
CA TRP A 412 -18.72 -7.53 -7.22
C TRP A 412 -17.58 -8.40 -6.63
N ALA A 413 -17.90 -9.49 -5.92
CA ALA A 413 -16.94 -10.45 -5.37
C ALA A 413 -17.57 -11.80 -5.12
N GLY A 414 -16.75 -12.86 -5.07
CA GLY A 414 -17.22 -14.20 -4.71
C GLY A 414 -17.66 -14.35 -3.25
N ALA A 415 -18.24 -15.49 -2.92
CA ALA A 415 -18.39 -15.91 -1.52
C ALA A 415 -17.02 -15.96 -0.83
N ASP A 416 -17.04 -15.89 0.50
CA ASP A 416 -15.82 -15.86 1.35
C ASP A 416 -14.92 -14.62 1.18
N TYR A 417 -15.37 -13.61 0.42
CA TYR A 417 -14.62 -12.37 0.25
C TYR A 417 -14.48 -11.64 1.58
N VAL A 418 -13.22 -11.32 1.96
CA VAL A 418 -12.88 -10.63 3.21
C VAL A 418 -13.15 -9.12 3.05
N VAL A 419 -14.08 -8.59 3.84
CA VAL A 419 -14.42 -7.16 3.85
C VAL A 419 -13.78 -6.39 5.01
N ALA A 420 -13.38 -7.07 6.09
CA ALA A 420 -12.67 -6.46 7.21
C ALA A 420 -11.73 -7.46 7.85
N THR A 421 -10.61 -6.97 8.39
CA THR A 421 -9.60 -7.78 9.06
C THR A 421 -9.00 -7.06 10.24
N GLU A 422 -8.54 -7.82 11.26
CA GLU A 422 -7.80 -7.32 12.41
C GLU A 422 -6.91 -8.42 12.97
N GLN A 423 -5.89 -8.04 13.73
CA GLN A 423 -4.98 -8.96 14.39
C GLN A 423 -4.74 -8.57 15.86
N TYR A 424 -4.72 -9.56 16.74
CA TYR A 424 -4.46 -9.37 18.16
C TYR A 424 -3.31 -10.25 18.64
N THR A 425 -2.48 -9.71 19.54
CA THR A 425 -1.45 -10.48 20.23
C THR A 425 -2.08 -11.22 21.41
N LEU A 426 -1.95 -12.54 21.44
CA LEU A 426 -2.39 -13.39 22.54
C LEU A 426 -1.25 -13.67 23.53
N ALA A 427 -0.01 -13.78 23.01
CA ALA A 427 1.19 -13.90 23.82
C ALA A 427 2.38 -13.28 23.09
N GLU A 428 3.20 -12.54 23.82
CA GLU A 428 4.43 -11.93 23.32
C GLU A 428 5.55 -12.95 23.18
N ARG A 429 6.43 -12.74 22.19
CA ARG A 429 7.65 -13.56 22.04
C ARG A 429 8.65 -13.30 23.15
N ASP A 430 9.46 -14.33 23.47
CA ASP A 430 10.63 -14.12 24.32
C ASP A 430 11.68 -13.27 23.57
N THR A 431 12.12 -12.20 24.21
CA THR A 431 13.19 -11.33 23.73
C THR A 431 14.53 -11.59 24.43
N ALA A 432 14.68 -12.74 25.12
CA ALA A 432 15.92 -13.15 25.81
C ALA A 432 17.13 -13.22 24.84
N SER A 433 18.34 -13.39 25.37
CA SER A 433 19.59 -13.30 24.60
C SER A 433 19.67 -14.33 23.45
N PHE A 434 20.25 -13.95 22.31
CA PHE A 434 20.56 -14.93 21.25
C PHE A 434 21.49 -16.02 21.78
N ALA A 435 21.21 -17.28 21.47
CA ALA A 435 22.11 -18.36 21.74
C ALA A 435 23.22 -18.39 20.68
N LEU A 436 24.43 -17.98 21.06
CA LEU A 436 25.61 -18.13 20.23
C LEU A 436 26.27 -19.48 20.58
N ASN A 437 26.09 -20.47 19.73
CA ASN A 437 26.52 -21.87 19.97
C ASN A 437 27.78 -22.26 19.17
N GLY A 438 28.69 -21.35 18.88
CA GLY A 438 29.87 -21.61 18.10
C GLY A 438 30.77 -22.72 18.70
N ASN A 439 30.73 -23.89 18.12
CA ASN A 439 31.65 -24.96 18.41
C ASN A 439 32.93 -24.78 17.59
N GLY A 440 34.09 -24.85 18.24
CA GLY A 440 35.38 -24.71 17.59
C GLY A 440 36.20 -23.53 18.13
N GLU A 441 37.43 -23.39 17.66
CA GLU A 441 38.33 -22.31 18.00
C GLU A 441 38.52 -21.36 16.83
N LEU A 442 38.68 -20.09 17.17
CA LEU A 442 38.96 -19.00 16.25
C LEU A 442 40.43 -18.59 16.31
N VAL A 443 40.95 -18.12 15.20
CA VAL A 443 42.23 -17.49 15.04
C VAL A 443 42.01 -16.07 14.54
N LEU A 444 42.62 -15.09 15.23
CA LEU A 444 42.66 -13.69 14.79
C LEU A 444 44.07 -13.37 14.31
N GLU A 445 44.24 -13.02 13.05
CA GLU A 445 45.53 -12.72 12.42
C GLU A 445 45.56 -11.27 11.94
N ASN A 446 46.69 -10.58 12.17
CA ASN A 446 46.97 -9.33 11.48
C ASN A 446 47.48 -9.65 10.07
N VAL A 447 46.85 -9.09 9.08
CA VAL A 447 47.22 -9.21 7.67
C VAL A 447 47.56 -7.83 7.08
N SER A 448 48.15 -7.79 5.89
CA SER A 448 48.46 -6.50 5.25
C SER A 448 47.17 -5.71 5.04
N GLY A 449 47.05 -4.56 5.69
CA GLY A 449 45.94 -3.61 5.59
C GLY A 449 44.71 -3.95 6.47
N GLY A 450 44.79 -4.98 7.36
CA GLY A 450 43.63 -5.29 8.20
C GLY A 450 43.76 -6.56 9.02
N TYR A 451 42.65 -7.28 9.16
CA TYR A 451 42.55 -8.45 10.03
C TYR A 451 41.84 -9.61 9.28
N ARG A 452 42.23 -10.82 9.68
CA ARG A 452 41.56 -12.06 9.27
C ARG A 452 41.10 -12.81 10.51
N VAL A 453 39.84 -13.21 10.52
CA VAL A 453 39.23 -14.11 11.51
C VAL A 453 38.94 -15.42 10.81
N LYS A 454 39.45 -16.55 11.33
CA LYS A 454 39.23 -17.87 10.71
C LYS A 454 39.02 -18.97 11.72
N SER A 455 38.28 -20.00 11.28
CA SER A 455 38.13 -21.30 11.94
C SER A 455 38.43 -22.43 10.95
N SER A 456 38.06 -23.67 11.28
CA SER A 456 38.15 -24.81 10.35
C SER A 456 37.15 -24.74 9.19
N VAL A 457 36.05 -23.94 9.33
CA VAL A 457 34.92 -23.90 8.39
C VAL A 457 34.67 -22.52 7.82
N MET A 458 35.23 -21.43 8.43
CA MET A 458 34.95 -20.05 8.00
C MET A 458 36.21 -19.19 7.92
N GLU A 459 36.17 -18.17 7.06
CA GLU A 459 37.12 -17.08 6.98
C GLU A 459 36.39 -15.75 6.72
N MET A 460 36.66 -14.75 7.57
CA MET A 460 36.22 -13.38 7.38
C MET A 460 37.43 -12.47 7.30
N THR A 461 37.42 -11.51 6.37
CA THR A 461 38.48 -10.50 6.24
C THR A 461 37.94 -9.10 6.43
N PHE A 462 38.75 -8.27 7.09
CA PHE A 462 38.36 -6.91 7.44
C PHE A 462 39.51 -5.93 7.10
N ALA A 463 39.16 -4.74 6.64
CA ALA A 463 40.07 -3.60 6.66
C ALA A 463 40.35 -3.17 8.10
N ALA A 464 41.46 -2.40 8.32
CA ALA A 464 41.83 -1.94 9.64
C ALA A 464 40.78 -1.08 10.37
N ASN A 465 39.89 -0.43 9.63
CA ASN A 465 38.78 0.35 10.17
C ASN A 465 37.49 -0.47 10.45
N GLY A 466 37.56 -1.79 10.30
CA GLY A 466 36.41 -2.70 10.55
C GLY A 466 35.48 -2.89 9.37
N THR A 467 35.76 -2.38 8.19
CA THR A 467 34.98 -2.71 6.99
C THR A 467 35.20 -4.18 6.64
N MET A 468 34.15 -4.96 6.57
CA MET A 468 34.18 -6.36 6.17
C MET A 468 34.36 -6.48 4.66
N ASN A 469 35.38 -7.22 4.21
CA ASN A 469 35.70 -7.39 2.80
C ASN A 469 35.20 -8.72 2.25
N SER A 470 35.17 -9.78 3.08
CA SER A 470 34.70 -11.11 2.69
C SER A 470 34.13 -11.86 3.88
N TRP A 471 33.22 -12.78 3.59
CA TRP A 471 32.62 -13.70 4.54
C TRP A 471 32.42 -15.04 3.85
N VAL A 472 33.31 -15.97 4.10
CA VAL A 472 33.36 -17.31 3.49
C VAL A 472 33.04 -18.36 4.52
N VAL A 473 32.13 -19.27 4.23
CA VAL A 473 31.80 -20.43 5.08
C VAL A 473 31.72 -21.67 4.19
N ASN A 474 32.45 -22.75 4.60
CA ASN A 474 32.55 -23.99 3.84
C ASN A 474 32.97 -23.77 2.35
N GLY A 475 33.79 -22.74 2.12
CA GLY A 475 34.26 -22.39 0.79
C GLY A 475 33.28 -21.63 -0.09
N LYS A 476 32.14 -21.20 0.43
CA LYS A 476 31.12 -20.36 -0.24
C LYS A 476 31.23 -18.91 0.23
N ASP A 477 31.29 -17.97 -0.71
CA ASP A 477 31.18 -16.54 -0.44
C ASP A 477 29.71 -16.20 -0.14
N LEU A 478 29.48 -15.61 1.03
CA LEU A 478 28.12 -15.28 1.50
C LEU A 478 27.73 -13.83 1.21
N ILE A 479 28.69 -12.96 0.92
CA ILE A 479 28.44 -11.53 0.69
C ILE A 479 29.25 -11.01 -0.49
N VAL A 480 28.68 -10.05 -1.20
CA VAL A 480 29.39 -9.18 -2.15
C VAL A 480 29.93 -7.95 -1.42
N LYS A 481 29.14 -7.42 -0.45
CA LYS A 481 29.53 -6.29 0.38
C LYS A 481 29.06 -6.53 1.81
N GLY A 482 29.96 -6.30 2.78
CA GLY A 482 29.66 -6.49 4.19
C GLY A 482 28.79 -5.38 4.80
N PRO A 483 28.43 -5.56 6.11
CA PRO A 483 27.54 -4.61 6.79
C PRO A 483 28.10 -3.20 6.82
N GLU A 484 27.31 -2.25 6.35
CA GLU A 484 27.60 -0.82 6.40
C GLU A 484 26.42 -0.03 6.95
N TYR A 485 26.70 1.14 7.53
CA TYR A 485 25.66 2.08 7.91
C TYR A 485 24.88 2.54 6.68
N ASP A 486 23.54 2.58 6.82
CA ASP A 486 22.63 3.04 5.78
C ASP A 486 21.61 4.05 6.32
N ASN A 487 21.44 5.14 5.57
CA ASN A 487 20.46 6.18 5.87
C ASN A 487 19.80 6.72 4.60
N TYR A 488 20.03 6.06 3.46
CA TYR A 488 19.52 6.51 2.17
C TYR A 488 18.23 5.81 1.79
N ARG A 489 17.22 6.62 1.45
CA ARG A 489 15.96 6.20 0.86
C ARG A 489 15.52 7.27 -0.14
N TRP A 490 14.97 6.87 -1.26
CA TRP A 490 14.38 7.79 -2.21
C TRP A 490 12.95 7.38 -2.57
N VAL A 491 11.97 8.20 -2.21
CA VAL A 491 10.57 8.10 -2.62
C VAL A 491 10.06 9.48 -3.05
N GLU A 492 9.06 9.52 -3.94
CA GLU A 492 8.50 10.78 -4.44
C GLU A 492 7.98 11.69 -3.31
N ASN A 493 7.43 11.12 -2.26
CA ASN A 493 6.91 11.86 -1.11
C ASN A 493 7.99 12.51 -0.22
N ASP A 494 9.26 12.15 -0.41
CA ASP A 494 10.39 12.76 0.31
C ASP A 494 10.93 14.03 -0.39
N LYS A 495 10.31 14.50 -1.48
CA LYS A 495 10.75 15.66 -2.30
C LYS A 495 11.15 16.92 -1.54
N PRO A 496 10.44 17.36 -0.48
CA PRO A 496 10.84 18.57 0.25
C PRO A 496 12.26 18.49 0.85
N THR A 497 12.85 17.28 0.90
CA THR A 497 14.17 17.00 1.44
C THR A 497 15.17 16.53 0.39
N GLU A 498 14.94 16.82 -0.89
CA GLU A 498 15.82 16.41 -2.00
C GLU A 498 17.28 16.84 -1.83
N SER A 499 17.54 17.98 -1.18
CA SER A 499 18.90 18.42 -0.87
C SER A 499 19.70 17.45 0.00
N LEU A 500 19.02 16.54 0.71
CA LEU A 500 19.65 15.46 1.47
C LEU A 500 20.02 14.26 0.59
N GLY A 501 19.45 14.13 -0.62
CA GLY A 501 19.71 13.02 -1.53
C GLY A 501 21.18 12.83 -1.87
N ASP A 502 21.82 13.90 -2.33
CA ASP A 502 23.23 13.85 -2.80
C ASP A 502 24.20 13.49 -1.70
N TYR A 503 23.91 13.86 -0.47
CA TYR A 503 24.82 13.64 0.60
C TYR A 503 24.56 12.32 1.35
N ASN A 504 23.35 11.84 1.36
CA ASN A 504 23.05 10.51 1.81
C ASN A 504 23.71 9.45 0.91
N GLU A 505 23.78 9.69 -0.41
CA GLU A 505 24.52 8.83 -1.34
C GLU A 505 25.99 8.64 -0.93
N LYS A 506 26.59 9.63 -0.27
CA LYS A 506 27.97 9.58 0.20
C LYS A 506 28.11 9.03 1.61
N ASN A 507 27.02 8.64 2.24
CA ASN A 507 26.93 8.14 3.61
C ASN A 507 27.43 9.09 4.71
N GLY A 508 28.06 10.21 4.37
CA GLY A 508 28.48 11.28 5.28
C GLY A 508 29.47 10.90 6.39
N ILE A 509 30.00 9.67 6.41
CA ILE A 509 30.92 9.19 7.43
C ILE A 509 32.30 9.77 7.18
N GLN A 510 32.86 10.47 8.20
CA GLN A 510 34.15 11.13 8.15
C GLN A 510 35.22 10.34 8.87
N SER A 511 34.88 9.59 9.89
CA SER A 511 35.83 8.77 10.64
C SER A 511 35.24 7.42 10.97
N LYS A 512 36.04 6.37 10.84
CA LYS A 512 35.66 4.99 11.21
C LYS A 512 36.91 4.31 11.80
N SER A 513 36.78 3.69 12.94
CA SER A 513 37.84 2.94 13.61
C SER A 513 37.32 1.63 14.15
N ALA A 514 38.15 0.63 14.26
CA ALA A 514 37.79 -0.68 14.81
C ALA A 514 38.84 -1.19 15.80
N THR A 515 38.39 -2.00 16.77
CA THR A 515 39.20 -2.76 17.70
C THR A 515 38.81 -4.21 17.64
N PHE A 516 39.77 -5.10 17.41
CA PHE A 516 39.59 -6.54 17.33
C PHE A 516 40.13 -7.22 18.56
N THR A 517 39.35 -8.12 19.16
CA THR A 517 39.73 -8.87 20.38
C THR A 517 39.34 -10.32 20.28
N LEU A 518 40.32 -11.22 20.33
CA LEU A 518 40.05 -12.67 20.47
C LEU A 518 39.76 -12.95 21.95
N ALA A 519 38.62 -13.63 22.22
CA ALA A 519 38.26 -14.06 23.56
C ALA A 519 39.29 -15.06 24.13
N ALA A 520 39.48 -15.06 25.46
CA ALA A 520 40.48 -15.91 26.11
C ALA A 520 40.26 -17.40 25.87
N ASP A 521 38.99 -17.85 25.75
CA ASP A 521 38.60 -19.20 25.41
C ASP A 521 38.64 -19.50 23.90
N ARG A 522 38.97 -18.51 23.08
CA ARG A 522 39.09 -18.57 21.63
C ARG A 522 37.77 -18.95 20.91
N LYS A 523 36.61 -18.81 21.56
CA LYS A 523 35.30 -19.16 20.99
C LYS A 523 34.64 -18.01 20.26
N SER A 524 35.07 -16.76 20.52
CA SER A 524 34.57 -15.60 19.82
C SER A 524 35.68 -14.61 19.50
N VAL A 525 35.45 -13.83 18.42
CA VAL A 525 36.18 -12.60 18.16
C VAL A 525 35.20 -11.43 18.26
N ASN A 526 35.53 -10.46 19.11
CA ASN A 526 34.74 -9.25 19.23
C ASN A 526 35.37 -8.13 18.40
N VAL A 527 34.57 -7.43 17.60
CA VAL A 527 35.00 -6.25 16.82
C VAL A 527 34.11 -5.07 17.20
N VAL A 528 34.75 -4.04 17.80
CA VAL A 528 34.04 -2.80 18.14
C VAL A 528 34.35 -1.75 17.08
N ILE A 529 33.36 -1.36 16.31
CA ILE A 529 33.47 -0.33 15.29
C ILE A 529 32.81 0.94 15.80
N ASN A 530 33.53 2.06 15.77
CA ASN A 530 33.01 3.38 16.06
C ASN A 530 33.15 4.25 14.82
N ALA A 531 32.07 4.92 14.43
CA ALA A 531 32.08 5.84 13.32
C ALA A 531 31.39 7.15 13.65
N SER A 532 31.81 8.21 13.02
CA SER A 532 31.15 9.50 13.13
C SER A 532 31.19 10.24 11.80
N GLY A 533 30.11 10.94 11.54
CA GLY A 533 29.90 11.70 10.31
C GLY A 533 28.97 12.87 10.54
N TRP A 534 28.58 13.51 9.46
CA TRP A 534 27.67 14.67 9.50
C TRP A 534 26.26 14.27 9.84
N PHE A 535 25.87 13.01 9.58
CA PHE A 535 24.48 12.56 9.61
C PHE A 535 24.19 11.57 10.71
N CYS A 536 25.18 10.77 11.11
CA CYS A 536 25.04 9.80 12.16
C CYS A 536 26.37 9.58 12.87
N LYS A 537 26.26 9.27 14.15
CA LYS A 537 27.31 8.58 14.88
C LYS A 537 26.78 7.19 15.17
N TYR A 538 27.57 6.15 14.89
CA TYR A 538 27.15 4.80 15.18
C TYR A 538 28.26 3.98 15.81
N ARG A 539 27.83 2.95 16.53
CA ARG A 539 28.69 1.92 17.06
C ARG A 539 28.12 0.56 16.69
N PHE A 540 28.95 -0.29 16.08
CA PHE A 540 28.67 -1.69 15.87
C PHE A 540 29.56 -2.53 16.76
N ASN A 541 28.96 -3.42 17.54
CA ASN A 541 29.66 -4.45 18.30
C ASN A 541 29.40 -5.79 17.61
N TYR A 542 30.44 -6.34 16.96
CA TYR A 542 30.35 -7.65 16.34
C TYR A 542 30.80 -8.70 17.31
N THR A 543 30.09 -9.81 17.37
CA THR A 543 30.55 -11.07 17.99
C THR A 543 30.52 -12.15 16.93
N ILE A 544 31.72 -12.65 16.57
CA ILE A 544 31.90 -13.65 15.51
C ILE A 544 32.22 -14.97 16.20
N THR A 545 31.57 -16.08 15.80
CA THR A 545 31.75 -17.42 16.31
C THR A 545 32.38 -18.36 15.26
N ALA A 546 32.87 -19.52 15.71
CA ALA A 546 33.68 -20.39 14.86
C ALA A 546 32.89 -21.10 13.74
N ASP A 547 31.57 -21.18 13.85
CA ASP A 547 30.64 -21.65 12.81
C ASP A 547 30.33 -20.58 11.75
N GLY A 548 30.87 -19.37 11.92
CA GLY A 548 30.69 -18.27 11.01
C GLY A 548 29.49 -17.38 11.34
N ALA A 549 28.81 -17.58 12.45
CA ALA A 549 27.72 -16.67 12.84
C ALA A 549 28.27 -15.29 13.26
N LEU A 550 27.51 -14.23 12.96
CA LEU A 550 27.84 -12.84 13.27
C LEU A 550 26.66 -12.20 13.98
N LEU A 551 26.84 -11.89 15.26
CA LEU A 551 25.93 -10.99 15.98
C LEU A 551 26.42 -9.56 15.82
N ILE A 552 25.51 -8.66 15.46
CA ILE A 552 25.72 -7.21 15.38
C ILE A 552 24.81 -6.53 16.39
N ASP A 553 25.37 -5.96 17.46
CA ASP A 553 24.64 -5.01 18.31
C ASP A 553 24.95 -3.60 17.79
N ALA A 554 23.97 -2.99 17.17
CA ALA A 554 24.06 -1.68 16.56
C ALA A 554 23.44 -0.59 17.42
N THR A 555 24.13 0.55 17.52
CA THR A 555 23.61 1.77 18.18
C THR A 555 23.87 2.97 17.25
N TYR A 556 22.85 3.80 17.09
CA TYR A 556 22.88 4.96 16.20
C TYR A 556 22.43 6.21 16.95
N ASN A 557 23.16 7.32 16.77
CA ASN A 557 22.76 8.65 17.23
C ASN A 557 22.51 9.53 16.01
N VAL A 558 21.27 9.89 15.79
CA VAL A 558 20.82 10.65 14.61
C VAL A 558 21.26 12.10 14.72
N VAL A 559 21.97 12.59 13.73
CA VAL A 559 22.44 13.99 13.66
C VAL A 559 21.53 14.86 12.80
N PRO A 560 21.08 14.43 11.61
CA PRO A 560 20.35 15.31 10.70
C PRO A 560 18.91 15.52 11.13
N LYS A 561 18.38 16.66 10.73
CA LYS A 561 16.94 16.88 10.61
C LYS A 561 16.47 16.10 9.37
N ASP A 562 15.28 15.52 9.43
CA ASP A 562 14.64 14.81 8.33
C ASP A 562 15.39 13.54 7.84
N ALA A 563 15.99 12.77 8.76
CA ALA A 563 16.49 11.43 8.43
C ALA A 563 15.36 10.56 7.86
N ARG A 564 15.68 9.79 6.81
CA ARG A 564 14.68 8.96 6.11
C ARG A 564 14.71 7.52 6.56
N ARG A 565 15.90 7.03 6.92
CA ARG A 565 16.20 5.66 7.33
C ARG A 565 17.39 5.66 8.28
N ILE A 566 17.41 4.77 9.24
CA ILE A 566 18.54 4.50 10.12
C ILE A 566 18.69 2.99 10.27
N GLY A 567 19.77 2.45 9.73
CA GLY A 567 20.00 1.02 9.75
C GLY A 567 21.36 0.63 9.21
N LEU A 568 21.42 -0.61 8.75
CA LEU A 568 22.57 -1.14 8.03
C LEU A 568 22.14 -1.87 6.76
N SER A 569 23.03 -1.90 5.78
CA SER A 569 22.84 -2.64 4.54
C SER A 569 23.98 -3.60 4.27
N LEU A 570 23.65 -4.71 3.58
CA LEU A 570 24.58 -5.68 3.05
C LEU A 570 24.24 -5.96 1.58
N VAL A 571 25.18 -6.53 0.83
CA VAL A 571 24.89 -7.01 -0.52
C VAL A 571 25.23 -8.50 -0.58
N PHE A 572 24.23 -9.31 -0.90
CA PHE A 572 24.36 -10.76 -1.11
C PHE A 572 24.51 -11.07 -2.61
N PRO A 573 25.07 -12.21 -2.98
CA PRO A 573 25.13 -12.66 -4.37
C PRO A 573 23.75 -12.72 -5.03
N ALA A 574 23.68 -12.51 -6.34
CA ALA A 574 22.45 -12.43 -7.10
C ALA A 574 21.60 -13.74 -7.08
N ASP A 575 22.23 -14.88 -6.77
CA ASP A 575 21.60 -16.18 -6.68
C ASP A 575 20.93 -16.47 -5.32
N PHE A 576 21.02 -15.57 -4.36
CA PHE A 576 20.22 -15.57 -3.14
C PHE A 576 18.81 -15.08 -3.46
N GLU A 577 17.93 -15.96 -3.89
CA GLU A 577 16.63 -15.60 -4.45
C GLU A 577 15.45 -15.95 -3.54
N GLN A 578 15.49 -17.10 -2.84
CA GLN A 578 14.36 -17.56 -2.04
C GLN A 578 14.34 -16.89 -0.66
N VAL A 579 13.16 -16.46 -0.23
CA VAL A 579 12.95 -15.71 1.00
C VAL A 579 11.81 -16.33 1.80
N GLU A 580 12.10 -16.72 3.04
CA GLU A 580 11.11 -16.97 4.08
C GLU A 580 11.28 -15.90 5.15
N TYR A 581 10.19 -15.28 5.63
CA TYR A 581 10.28 -14.27 6.68
C TYR A 581 9.10 -14.30 7.63
N TYR A 582 9.35 -13.93 8.88
CA TYR A 582 8.34 -13.66 9.90
C TYR A 582 8.35 -12.16 10.21
N ALA A 583 7.38 -11.44 9.68
CA ALA A 583 7.22 -9.99 9.76
C ALA A 583 5.79 -9.59 9.37
N TYR A 584 5.47 -8.29 9.37
CA TYR A 584 4.24 -7.80 8.75
C TYR A 584 4.31 -7.98 7.23
N GLY A 585 3.26 -8.57 6.67
CA GLY A 585 3.19 -8.89 5.25
C GLY A 585 1.78 -9.28 4.78
N PRO A 586 1.67 -9.92 3.60
CA PRO A 586 2.75 -10.24 2.64
C PRO A 586 3.23 -9.05 1.81
N PHE A 587 2.51 -7.92 1.84
CA PHE A 587 2.76 -6.72 1.03
C PHE A 587 3.83 -5.83 1.67
N GLU A 588 4.39 -4.90 0.89
CA GLU A 588 5.20 -3.85 1.48
C GLU A 588 4.36 -2.97 2.40
N ASN A 589 4.95 -2.56 3.50
CA ASN A 589 4.29 -1.74 4.50
C ASN A 589 5.30 -0.83 5.21
N TYR A 590 4.79 0.25 5.80
CA TYR A 590 5.56 1.28 6.49
C TYR A 590 4.84 1.67 7.77
N VAL A 591 5.53 2.35 8.68
CA VAL A 591 4.98 2.73 10.00
C VAL A 591 3.66 3.52 9.92
N ASP A 592 3.42 4.26 8.84
CA ASP A 592 2.22 5.07 8.59
C ASP A 592 1.30 4.48 7.49
N ARG A 593 1.64 3.29 6.95
CA ARG A 593 0.89 2.56 5.93
C ARG A 593 1.02 1.06 6.17
N ARG A 594 0.34 0.55 7.18
CA ARG A 594 0.39 -0.87 7.58
C ARG A 594 -0.98 -1.54 7.58
N GLY A 595 -2.04 -0.82 7.25
CA GLY A 595 -3.40 -1.36 7.22
C GLY A 595 -3.51 -2.56 6.27
N GLY A 596 -4.08 -3.66 6.76
CA GLY A 596 -4.22 -4.90 6.00
C GLY A 596 -2.98 -5.79 5.93
N SER A 597 -1.81 -5.34 6.46
CA SER A 597 -0.65 -6.20 6.64
C SER A 597 -0.71 -6.85 8.02
N LEU A 598 -0.58 -8.17 8.07
CA LEU A 598 -0.63 -8.94 9.32
C LEU A 598 0.74 -9.52 9.64
N LEU A 599 1.06 -9.63 10.93
CA LEU A 599 2.25 -10.34 11.37
C LEU A 599 2.07 -11.82 11.13
N GLY A 600 2.94 -12.41 10.32
CA GLY A 600 2.85 -13.81 9.90
C GLY A 600 4.13 -14.31 9.24
N ARG A 601 4.17 -15.61 8.96
CA ARG A 601 5.27 -16.23 8.22
C ARG A 601 4.90 -16.34 6.75
N TYR A 602 5.73 -15.73 5.92
CA TYR A 602 5.49 -15.58 4.48
C TYR A 602 6.67 -16.07 3.67
N TYR A 603 6.37 -16.51 2.46
CA TYR A 603 7.34 -16.98 1.48
C TYR A 603 7.29 -16.10 0.25
N THR A 604 8.41 -15.84 -0.37
CA THR A 604 8.52 -15.04 -1.60
C THR A 604 9.88 -15.25 -2.24
N THR A 605 10.14 -14.53 -3.33
CA THR A 605 11.49 -14.37 -3.90
C THR A 605 11.93 -12.92 -3.78
N VAL A 606 13.22 -12.66 -3.89
CA VAL A 606 13.73 -11.27 -3.96
C VAL A 606 13.13 -10.54 -5.15
N SER A 607 12.98 -11.23 -6.29
CA SER A 607 12.33 -10.69 -7.48
C SER A 607 10.87 -10.32 -7.24
N ASP A 608 10.10 -11.15 -6.51
CA ASP A 608 8.69 -10.91 -6.20
C ASP A 608 8.47 -9.86 -5.08
N MET A 609 9.51 -9.46 -4.35
CA MET A 609 9.42 -8.35 -3.41
C MET A 609 9.36 -6.98 -4.10
N PHE A 610 9.72 -6.93 -5.38
CA PHE A 610 9.64 -5.72 -6.19
C PHE A 610 8.19 -5.26 -6.37
N GLU A 611 7.94 -3.93 -6.31
CA GLU A 611 6.67 -3.32 -6.64
C GLU A 611 6.84 -2.51 -7.94
N PRO A 612 6.03 -2.76 -8.99
CA PRO A 612 6.28 -2.22 -10.33
C PRO A 612 5.81 -0.77 -10.51
N TYR A 613 6.20 0.14 -9.60
CA TYR A 613 5.94 1.57 -9.75
C TYR A 613 6.52 2.08 -11.07
N PRO A 614 5.74 2.72 -11.97
CA PRO A 614 6.25 3.14 -13.29
C PRO A 614 7.52 3.98 -13.23
N LYS A 615 7.64 4.88 -12.24
CA LYS A 615 8.89 5.51 -11.83
C LYS A 615 9.45 4.76 -10.62
N PRO A 616 10.57 4.01 -10.75
CA PRO A 616 11.16 3.27 -9.64
C PRO A 616 11.47 4.14 -8.42
N GLN A 617 11.29 3.57 -7.24
CA GLN A 617 11.49 4.20 -5.93
C GLN A 617 12.03 3.18 -4.95
N SER A 618 12.51 3.62 -3.78
CA SER A 618 12.75 2.71 -2.65
C SER A 618 11.45 2.02 -2.29
N MET A 619 11.48 0.70 -2.18
CA MET A 619 10.31 -0.15 -2.02
C MET A 619 10.64 -1.44 -1.26
N ALA A 620 9.72 -2.37 -1.21
CA ALA A 620 9.86 -3.70 -0.61
C ALA A 620 9.99 -3.72 0.92
N ASN A 621 9.75 -2.62 1.62
CA ASN A 621 9.85 -2.58 3.07
C ASN A 621 8.81 -3.46 3.76
N ARG A 622 9.21 -4.19 4.82
CA ARG A 622 8.34 -4.90 5.75
C ARG A 622 8.75 -4.52 7.17
N GLU A 623 7.79 -4.07 7.95
CA GLU A 623 7.96 -3.73 9.35
C GLU A 623 7.96 -4.96 10.25
N GLY A 624 8.58 -4.85 11.42
CA GLY A 624 8.46 -5.81 12.49
C GLY A 624 9.09 -7.17 12.23
N LEU A 625 10.27 -7.20 11.60
CA LEU A 625 11.02 -8.45 11.35
C LEU A 625 11.34 -9.20 12.65
N ARG A 626 11.00 -10.50 12.69
CA ARG A 626 11.38 -11.44 13.73
C ARG A 626 12.55 -12.29 13.28
N ASP A 627 12.37 -12.95 12.15
CA ASP A 627 13.40 -13.72 11.48
C ASP A 627 13.22 -13.74 9.97
N LEU A 628 14.31 -14.03 9.27
CA LEU A 628 14.39 -14.10 7.82
C LEU A 628 15.36 -15.23 7.44
N LEU A 629 15.00 -16.01 6.44
CA LEU A 629 15.93 -16.91 5.73
C LEU A 629 15.99 -16.49 4.27
N LEU A 630 17.17 -16.10 3.82
CA LEU A 630 17.49 -15.79 2.43
C LEU A 630 18.45 -16.84 1.92
N PHE A 631 18.14 -17.56 0.83
CA PHE A 631 18.95 -18.69 0.40
C PHE A 631 18.96 -18.94 -1.11
N ASN A 632 20.02 -19.63 -1.54
CA ASN A 632 20.16 -20.21 -2.87
C ASN A 632 19.68 -21.67 -2.84
N PRO A 633 18.54 -22.00 -3.48
CA PRO A 633 17.97 -23.34 -3.44
C PRO A 633 18.78 -24.37 -4.24
N ASP A 634 19.52 -23.93 -5.27
CA ASP A 634 20.23 -24.82 -6.18
C ASP A 634 21.53 -25.35 -5.57
N GLU A 635 22.16 -24.53 -4.72
CA GLU A 635 23.41 -24.89 -4.07
C GLU A 635 23.27 -25.20 -2.56
N GLY A 636 22.05 -25.05 -2.01
CA GLY A 636 21.74 -25.44 -0.65
C GLY A 636 22.46 -24.63 0.43
N TYR A 637 22.69 -23.32 0.21
CA TYR A 637 23.28 -22.44 1.22
C TYR A 637 22.54 -21.10 1.30
N GLY A 638 22.66 -20.41 2.43
CA GLY A 638 21.95 -19.15 2.65
C GLY A 638 22.34 -18.48 3.96
N MET A 639 21.54 -17.48 4.32
CA MET A 639 21.69 -16.67 5.51
C MET A 639 20.38 -16.60 6.29
N LYS A 640 20.39 -17.09 7.53
CA LYS A 640 19.30 -16.83 8.49
C LYS A 640 19.62 -15.53 9.24
N VAL A 641 18.64 -14.64 9.36
CA VAL A 641 18.74 -13.41 10.15
C VAL A 641 17.67 -13.43 11.23
N GLN A 642 18.05 -13.22 12.48
CA GLN A 642 17.14 -13.08 13.62
C GLN A 642 17.33 -11.71 14.24
N THR A 643 16.26 -11.08 14.68
CA THR A 643 16.29 -9.68 15.13
C THR A 643 15.80 -9.49 16.56
N ARG A 644 16.27 -8.39 17.17
CA ARG A 644 15.73 -7.80 18.38
C ARG A 644 15.64 -6.31 18.26
N GLY A 645 14.64 -5.73 18.88
CA GLY A 645 14.19 -4.38 18.67
C GLY A 645 13.20 -4.33 17.50
N ASP A 646 12.72 -3.15 17.22
CA ASP A 646 11.89 -2.89 16.05
C ASP A 646 12.81 -2.79 14.82
N VAL A 647 12.71 -3.75 13.94
CA VAL A 647 13.51 -3.81 12.72
C VAL A 647 12.59 -3.97 11.52
N ALA A 648 12.73 -3.09 10.56
CA ALA A 648 12.17 -3.26 9.23
C ALA A 648 13.23 -3.83 8.29
N PHE A 649 12.80 -4.47 7.20
CA PHE A 649 13.73 -4.96 6.19
C PHE A 649 13.21 -4.78 4.77
N SER A 650 14.13 -4.73 3.82
CA SER A 650 13.83 -4.85 2.38
C SER A 650 14.94 -5.61 1.66
N LEU A 651 14.55 -6.37 0.61
CA LEU A 651 15.47 -7.12 -0.26
C LEU A 651 15.09 -6.81 -1.71
N LEU A 652 16.05 -6.38 -2.52
CA LEU A 652 15.86 -6.06 -3.93
C LEU A 652 17.12 -6.37 -4.74
N HIS A 653 16.95 -6.72 -6.02
CA HIS A 653 18.07 -6.84 -6.97
C HIS A 653 18.62 -5.49 -7.45
N HIS A 654 18.18 -4.39 -6.84
CA HIS A 654 18.51 -3.02 -7.24
C HIS A 654 18.86 -2.18 -6.01
N SER A 655 19.88 -1.37 -6.11
CA SER A 655 20.17 -0.36 -5.08
C SER A 655 19.18 0.81 -5.15
N ASP A 656 18.94 1.49 -4.02
CA ASP A 656 18.13 2.70 -3.98
C ASP A 656 18.59 3.80 -4.95
N ILE A 657 19.91 3.84 -5.24
CA ILE A 657 20.50 4.79 -6.19
C ILE A 657 20.14 4.43 -7.64
N GLU A 658 20.13 3.14 -8.00
CA GLU A 658 19.67 2.69 -9.31
C GLU A 658 18.20 2.99 -9.48
N LEU A 659 17.36 2.69 -8.48
CA LEU A 659 15.93 3.03 -8.48
C LEU A 659 15.70 4.53 -8.69
N LYS A 660 16.44 5.40 -7.99
CA LYS A 660 16.36 6.85 -8.18
C LYS A 660 16.71 7.28 -9.60
N ARG A 661 17.76 6.71 -10.19
CA ARG A 661 18.30 7.12 -11.48
C ARG A 661 17.51 6.62 -12.67
N ALA A 662 16.88 5.45 -12.56
CA ALA A 662 16.05 4.91 -13.63
C ALA A 662 14.85 5.82 -13.88
N GLY A 663 14.60 6.14 -15.15
CA GLY A 663 13.40 6.88 -15.57
C GLY A 663 12.16 6.00 -15.50
N HIS A 664 12.33 4.73 -15.81
CA HIS A 664 11.27 3.74 -15.92
C HIS A 664 11.71 2.41 -15.33
N THR A 665 10.74 1.62 -14.86
CA THR A 665 10.95 0.29 -14.29
C THR A 665 11.64 -0.66 -15.28
N TRP A 666 11.25 -0.65 -16.54
CA TRP A 666 11.82 -1.48 -17.62
C TRP A 666 13.26 -1.12 -18.03
N GLU A 667 13.86 -0.07 -17.46
CA GLU A 667 15.27 0.28 -17.64
C GLU A 667 16.18 -0.44 -16.63
N LEU A 668 15.62 -1.00 -15.56
CA LEU A 668 16.39 -1.66 -14.50
C LEU A 668 16.95 -3.01 -14.98
N GLN A 669 18.13 -3.34 -14.49
CA GLN A 669 18.79 -4.63 -14.76
C GLN A 669 18.97 -5.39 -13.45
N LYS A 670 18.56 -6.64 -13.43
CA LYS A 670 18.70 -7.52 -12.24
C LYS A 670 20.16 -7.68 -11.87
N GLY A 671 20.52 -7.31 -10.64
CA GLY A 671 21.87 -7.37 -10.08
C GLY A 671 21.96 -8.26 -8.82
N ASP A 672 22.94 -7.96 -7.98
CA ASP A 672 23.11 -8.58 -6.66
C ASP A 672 21.92 -8.21 -5.73
N VAL A 673 21.80 -8.87 -4.58
CA VAL A 673 20.73 -8.63 -3.62
C VAL A 673 21.13 -7.58 -2.61
N TYR A 674 20.51 -6.40 -2.67
CA TYR A 674 20.66 -5.33 -1.71
C TYR A 674 19.68 -5.55 -0.54
N ALA A 675 20.22 -5.82 0.62
CA ALA A 675 19.47 -6.06 1.84
C ALA A 675 19.61 -4.88 2.80
N HIS A 676 18.51 -4.36 3.29
CA HIS A 676 18.45 -3.32 4.31
C HIS A 676 17.80 -3.86 5.58
N PHE A 677 18.34 -3.48 6.74
CA PHE A 677 17.82 -3.77 8.07
C PHE A 677 17.80 -2.47 8.86
N ASP A 678 16.59 -1.92 9.04
CA ASP A 678 16.42 -0.57 9.55
C ASP A 678 15.84 -0.59 10.97
N CYS A 679 16.55 0.07 11.91
CA CYS A 679 16.07 0.29 13.26
C CYS A 679 15.03 1.41 13.36
N ALA A 680 14.94 2.26 12.34
CA ALA A 680 13.93 3.28 12.17
C ALA A 680 13.78 3.66 10.70
N GLN A 681 12.54 3.88 10.28
CA GLN A 681 12.21 4.52 9.01
C GLN A 681 11.22 5.66 9.23
N LYS A 682 11.38 6.73 8.45
CA LYS A 682 10.36 7.76 8.30
C LYS A 682 9.15 7.19 7.58
N GLY A 683 7.95 7.57 7.98
CA GLY A 683 6.73 7.24 7.24
C GLY A 683 6.78 7.69 5.78
N ILE A 684 5.90 7.14 4.96
CA ILE A 684 5.79 7.47 3.53
C ILE A 684 5.11 8.82 3.33
N GLY A 685 4.04 9.12 4.09
CA GLY A 685 3.27 10.36 3.96
C GLY A 685 2.56 10.51 2.62
N ASN A 686 2.25 11.77 2.27
CA ASN A 686 1.51 12.17 1.07
C ASN A 686 2.11 13.44 0.43
N GLY A 687 3.41 13.66 0.55
CA GLY A 687 4.08 14.91 0.19
C GLY A 687 4.27 15.16 -1.31
N SER A 688 3.83 14.27 -2.19
CA SER A 688 4.02 14.41 -3.64
C SER A 688 3.14 15.47 -4.28
N CYS A 689 2.04 15.86 -3.62
CA CYS A 689 1.19 16.99 -4.01
C CYS A 689 0.76 17.81 -2.79
N GLY A 690 0.60 19.11 -2.96
CA GLY A 690 0.29 20.03 -1.86
C GLY A 690 1.48 20.22 -0.90
N ASN A 691 1.16 20.72 0.30
CA ASN A 691 2.14 20.90 1.38
C ASN A 691 1.99 19.83 2.49
N VAL A 692 1.34 18.73 2.19
CA VAL A 692 1.08 17.66 3.16
C VAL A 692 2.39 16.97 3.50
N ALA A 693 2.79 17.03 4.76
CA ALA A 693 3.98 16.39 5.26
C ALA A 693 3.64 15.07 5.97
N THR A 694 4.62 14.18 6.07
CA THR A 694 4.57 13.05 6.99
C THR A 694 4.35 13.56 8.41
N LEU A 695 3.43 12.96 9.17
CA LEU A 695 3.11 13.38 10.53
C LEU A 695 4.32 13.24 11.47
N ASP A 696 4.45 14.17 12.42
CA ASP A 696 5.60 14.25 13.34
C ASP A 696 5.90 12.93 14.06
N LYS A 697 4.87 12.17 14.43
CA LYS A 697 5.01 10.86 15.09
C LYS A 697 5.66 9.77 14.21
N TYR A 698 5.69 9.98 12.90
CA TYR A 698 6.29 9.07 11.91
C TYR A 698 7.61 9.61 11.34
N LEU A 699 8.13 10.71 11.88
CA LEU A 699 9.46 11.22 11.55
C LEU A 699 10.52 10.55 12.42
N ILE A 700 11.76 10.54 11.93
CA ILE A 700 12.93 10.20 12.72
C ILE A 700 13.45 11.49 13.37
N PRO A 701 13.28 11.70 14.70
CA PRO A 701 13.64 12.97 15.33
C PRO A 701 15.15 13.19 15.33
N GLN A 702 15.54 14.43 15.09
CA GLN A 702 16.93 14.86 15.24
C GLN A 702 17.41 14.64 16.69
N GLY A 703 18.62 14.10 16.86
CA GLY A 703 19.21 13.79 18.17
C GLY A 703 18.64 12.52 18.79
N GLY A 704 17.77 11.77 18.06
CA GLY A 704 17.27 10.47 18.50
C GLY A 704 18.37 9.42 18.60
N GLU A 705 18.19 8.47 19.51
CA GLU A 705 19.05 7.29 19.69
C GLU A 705 18.26 6.04 19.36
N TYR A 706 18.84 5.20 18.48
CA TYR A 706 18.22 3.97 18.00
C TYR A 706 19.20 2.82 18.15
N GLY A 707 18.67 1.60 18.30
CA GLY A 707 19.49 0.42 18.37
C GLY A 707 18.73 -0.85 18.11
N CYS A 708 19.41 -1.83 17.55
CA CYS A 708 18.90 -3.16 17.31
C CYS A 708 20.03 -4.18 17.39
N SER A 709 19.65 -5.44 17.58
CA SER A 709 20.56 -6.58 17.48
C SER A 709 20.12 -7.49 16.34
N LEU A 710 21.11 -7.87 15.50
CA LEU A 710 20.93 -8.72 14.33
C LEU A 710 21.88 -9.90 14.43
N LEU A 711 21.35 -11.12 14.48
CA LEU A 711 22.14 -12.34 14.41
C LEU A 711 22.03 -12.93 13.01
N PHE A 712 23.14 -12.91 12.28
CA PHE A 712 23.31 -13.56 11.00
C PHE A 712 23.95 -14.93 11.21
N THR A 713 23.26 -15.98 10.78
CA THR A 713 23.73 -17.35 10.87
C THR A 713 23.80 -17.98 9.48
N PRO A 714 25.01 -18.31 8.98
CA PRO A 714 25.16 -19.03 7.73
C PRO A 714 24.48 -20.40 7.80
N VAL A 715 23.75 -20.76 6.78
CA VAL A 715 23.09 -22.06 6.64
C VAL A 715 23.71 -22.77 5.44
N THR A 716 24.20 -24.00 5.64
CA THR A 716 24.80 -24.83 4.61
C THR A 716 24.23 -26.24 4.67
N GLY A 717 24.08 -26.88 3.51
CA GLY A 717 23.51 -28.24 3.44
C GLY A 717 21.98 -28.20 3.61
N ILE A 718 21.34 -27.14 3.16
CA ILE A 718 19.90 -27.13 2.94
C ILE A 718 19.66 -28.12 1.77
N GLU A 719 19.57 -29.39 2.10
CA GLU A 719 18.88 -30.33 1.20
C GLU A 719 17.46 -29.79 1.14
N SER A 720 17.09 -29.15 0.03
CA SER A 720 15.77 -28.59 -0.29
C SER A 720 14.72 -28.71 0.85
N GLY A 721 14.99 -28.07 2.04
CA GLY A 721 14.13 -28.20 3.21
C GLY A 721 14.67 -27.46 4.43
N ILE A 722 13.93 -26.51 4.92
CA ILE A 722 14.11 -25.84 6.21
C ILE A 722 13.88 -26.87 7.31
N GLY A 723 14.76 -26.92 8.32
CA GLY A 723 14.87 -27.99 9.32
C GLY A 723 13.55 -28.51 9.88
N GLU A 724 13.42 -29.84 9.92
CA GLU A 724 12.29 -30.69 10.32
C GLU A 724 11.00 -30.59 9.48
N VAL A 725 10.92 -29.71 8.48
CA VAL A 725 9.83 -29.64 7.47
C VAL A 725 10.40 -30.03 6.10
N THR A 726 11.10 -31.16 6.03
CA THR A 726 11.90 -31.57 4.88
C THR A 726 11.10 -32.03 3.64
N ASP A 727 9.76 -32.11 3.73
CA ASP A 727 8.92 -32.60 2.63
C ASP A 727 8.09 -31.48 1.96
N ASN A 728 8.33 -30.20 2.21
CA ASN A 728 7.35 -29.15 1.86
C ASN A 728 7.90 -27.85 1.27
N ILE A 729 9.12 -27.80 0.72
CA ILE A 729 9.51 -26.61 -0.03
C ILE A 729 8.74 -26.58 -1.33
N LEU A 730 7.92 -25.55 -1.44
CA LEU A 730 7.24 -25.20 -2.68
C LEU A 730 8.02 -24.08 -3.35
N ARG A 731 8.38 -24.27 -4.62
CA ARG A 731 8.97 -23.24 -5.46
C ARG A 731 7.91 -22.70 -6.39
N PHE A 732 7.90 -21.42 -6.58
CA PHE A 732 6.94 -20.75 -7.46
C PHE A 732 7.70 -19.98 -8.54
N ASN A 733 7.38 -20.28 -9.78
CA ASN A 733 7.92 -19.58 -10.93
C ASN A 733 6.77 -19.15 -11.83
N VAL A 734 6.84 -17.93 -12.35
CA VAL A 734 5.91 -17.47 -13.40
C VAL A 734 6.64 -17.56 -14.74
N VAL A 735 6.18 -18.43 -15.62
CA VAL A 735 6.78 -18.68 -16.94
C VAL A 735 5.68 -18.71 -17.99
N ASP A 736 5.83 -17.92 -19.04
CA ASP A 736 4.88 -17.85 -20.17
C ASP A 736 3.40 -17.64 -19.74
N GLY A 737 3.17 -16.79 -18.73
CA GLY A 737 1.84 -16.52 -18.20
C GLY A 737 1.21 -17.68 -17.42
N LYS A 738 2.03 -18.57 -16.90
CA LYS A 738 1.63 -19.65 -16.00
C LYS A 738 2.41 -19.56 -14.71
N LEU A 739 1.72 -19.77 -13.60
CA LEU A 739 2.33 -20.06 -12.31
C LEU A 739 2.66 -21.56 -12.27
N VAL A 740 3.91 -21.88 -12.04
CA VAL A 740 4.38 -23.25 -11.80
C VAL A 740 4.73 -23.37 -10.31
N CYS A 741 4.04 -24.25 -9.60
CA CYS A 741 4.36 -24.64 -8.23
C CYS A 741 5.09 -25.97 -8.27
N GLU A 742 6.36 -25.99 -7.89
CA GLU A 742 7.19 -27.19 -7.81
C GLU A 742 7.36 -27.62 -6.35
N GLY A 743 7.32 -28.92 -6.11
CA GLY A 743 7.46 -29.55 -4.79
C GLY A 743 6.43 -30.65 -4.61
N THR A 744 6.60 -31.52 -3.63
CA THR A 744 5.72 -32.68 -3.41
C THR A 744 4.31 -32.19 -3.03
N LEU A 745 3.34 -32.47 -3.87
CA LEU A 745 1.92 -32.15 -3.71
C LEU A 745 1.09 -33.44 -3.67
N GLU A 746 0.19 -33.53 -2.71
CA GLU A 746 -0.70 -34.68 -2.47
C GLU A 746 -2.14 -34.38 -2.94
N VAL A 747 -2.94 -35.42 -3.15
CA VAL A 747 -4.34 -35.29 -3.66
C VAL A 747 -5.23 -34.40 -2.78
N SER A 748 -4.91 -34.25 -1.50
CA SER A 748 -5.65 -33.36 -0.59
C SER A 748 -5.23 -31.89 -0.68
N ASP A 749 -4.13 -31.60 -1.38
CA ASP A 749 -3.57 -30.26 -1.45
C ASP A 749 -4.33 -29.41 -2.47
N SER A 750 -4.38 -28.12 -2.22
CA SER A 750 -5.00 -27.16 -3.14
C SER A 750 -4.16 -25.88 -3.23
N LEU A 751 -4.18 -25.28 -4.40
CA LEU A 751 -3.48 -24.06 -4.71
C LEU A 751 -4.47 -23.03 -5.24
N ALA A 752 -4.50 -21.84 -4.66
CA ALA A 752 -5.34 -20.74 -5.08
C ALA A 752 -4.53 -19.46 -5.23
N VAL A 753 -4.81 -18.70 -6.27
CA VAL A 753 -4.17 -17.42 -6.56
C VAL A 753 -5.19 -16.31 -6.29
N TYR A 754 -4.77 -15.31 -5.54
CA TYR A 754 -5.57 -14.15 -5.19
C TYR A 754 -4.86 -12.88 -5.67
N ASN A 755 -5.63 -11.91 -6.14
CA ASN A 755 -5.08 -10.56 -6.27
C ASN A 755 -4.85 -9.95 -4.89
N MET A 756 -4.16 -8.82 -4.82
CA MET A 756 -3.85 -8.13 -3.57
C MET A 756 -5.10 -7.65 -2.81
N GLY A 757 -6.24 -7.53 -3.49
CA GLY A 757 -7.56 -7.24 -2.89
C GLY A 757 -8.23 -8.43 -2.23
N GLY A 758 -7.63 -9.63 -2.33
CA GLY A 758 -8.18 -10.87 -1.78
C GLY A 758 -9.24 -11.53 -2.68
N VAL A 759 -9.34 -11.13 -3.95
CA VAL A 759 -10.20 -11.81 -4.93
C VAL A 759 -9.45 -13.01 -5.48
N LYS A 760 -10.05 -14.20 -5.37
CA LYS A 760 -9.51 -15.41 -6.00
C LYS A 760 -9.62 -15.30 -7.52
N VAL A 761 -8.48 -15.32 -8.20
CA VAL A 761 -8.37 -15.13 -9.66
C VAL A 761 -8.07 -16.43 -10.39
N ALA A 762 -7.48 -17.41 -9.71
CA ALA A 762 -7.22 -18.73 -10.26
C ALA A 762 -7.15 -19.78 -9.14
N GLU A 763 -7.42 -21.05 -9.46
CA GLU A 763 -7.26 -22.16 -8.53
C GLU A 763 -6.95 -23.47 -9.25
N ALA A 764 -6.27 -24.39 -8.57
CA ALA A 764 -6.07 -25.76 -9.01
C ALA A 764 -6.09 -26.71 -7.81
N ALA A 765 -6.69 -27.88 -8.00
CA ALA A 765 -6.65 -28.99 -7.06
C ALA A 765 -5.71 -30.06 -7.56
N VAL A 766 -5.00 -30.71 -6.66
CA VAL A 766 -4.10 -31.81 -6.99
C VAL A 766 -4.92 -33.09 -7.22
N ALA A 767 -5.03 -33.50 -8.47
CA ALA A 767 -5.80 -34.69 -8.86
C ALA A 767 -5.05 -36.02 -8.60
N HIS A 768 -3.73 -36.00 -8.67
CA HIS A 768 -2.80 -37.11 -8.40
C HIS A 768 -1.56 -36.54 -7.73
N PRO A 769 -0.85 -37.30 -6.87
CA PRO A 769 0.42 -36.86 -6.31
C PRO A 769 1.37 -36.42 -7.44
N THR A 770 1.97 -35.22 -7.28
CA THR A 770 2.81 -34.59 -8.32
C THR A 770 3.92 -33.78 -7.69
N ASP A 771 5.03 -33.64 -8.40
CA ASP A 771 6.12 -32.75 -8.00
C ASP A 771 6.04 -31.36 -8.66
N ALA A 772 5.02 -31.13 -9.48
CA ALA A 772 4.73 -29.80 -10.06
C ALA A 772 3.24 -29.65 -10.41
N LEU A 773 2.71 -28.44 -10.21
CA LEU A 773 1.36 -28.04 -10.57
C LEU A 773 1.39 -26.70 -11.32
N GLU A 774 0.74 -26.63 -12.46
CA GLU A 774 0.65 -25.40 -13.27
C GLU A 774 -0.73 -24.76 -13.18
N ILE A 775 -0.78 -23.45 -13.07
CA ILE A 775 -2.00 -22.63 -13.15
C ILE A 775 -1.81 -21.55 -14.21
N SER A 776 -2.79 -21.40 -15.12
CA SER A 776 -2.78 -20.31 -16.09
C SER A 776 -3.13 -18.98 -15.38
N LEU A 777 -2.29 -17.97 -15.59
CA LEU A 777 -2.50 -16.58 -15.17
C LEU A 777 -2.72 -15.66 -16.38
N GLN A 778 -2.90 -16.24 -17.56
CA GLN A 778 -3.02 -15.51 -18.81
C GLN A 778 -4.23 -14.55 -18.79
N GLY A 779 -3.99 -13.29 -19.14
CA GLY A 779 -5.02 -12.25 -19.13
C GLY A 779 -5.20 -11.51 -17.81
N LEU A 780 -4.42 -11.88 -16.77
CA LEU A 780 -4.36 -11.09 -15.54
C LEU A 780 -3.46 -9.85 -15.71
N PRO A 781 -3.77 -8.73 -15.06
CA PRO A 781 -2.91 -7.54 -15.03
C PRO A 781 -1.52 -7.84 -14.45
N HIS A 782 -0.49 -7.12 -14.92
CA HIS A 782 0.83 -7.18 -14.31
C HIS A 782 0.84 -6.55 -12.92
N GLY A 783 1.31 -7.28 -11.93
CA GLY A 783 1.35 -6.83 -10.54
C GLY A 783 1.53 -7.97 -9.56
N SER A 784 1.44 -7.63 -8.28
CA SER A 784 1.61 -8.60 -7.20
C SER A 784 0.36 -9.45 -6.98
N TYR A 785 0.57 -10.76 -6.76
CA TYR A 785 -0.47 -11.75 -6.44
C TYR A 785 -0.06 -12.56 -5.23
N ILE A 786 -1.04 -13.13 -4.54
CA ILE A 786 -0.84 -14.00 -3.39
C ILE A 786 -1.24 -15.41 -3.77
N VAL A 787 -0.31 -16.32 -3.65
CA VAL A 787 -0.54 -17.76 -3.83
C VAL A 787 -0.72 -18.39 -2.47
N VAL A 788 -1.82 -19.06 -2.26
CA VAL A 788 -2.11 -19.80 -1.04
C VAL A 788 -2.14 -21.28 -1.36
N VAL A 789 -1.23 -22.04 -0.75
CA VAL A 789 -1.20 -23.51 -0.84
C VAL A 789 -1.65 -24.10 0.48
N LYS A 790 -2.70 -24.88 0.45
CA LYS A 790 -3.20 -25.63 1.62
C LYS A 790 -2.73 -27.07 1.51
N LYS A 791 -1.98 -27.52 2.49
CA LYS A 791 -1.51 -28.91 2.65
C LYS A 791 -1.99 -29.47 3.99
N ALA A 792 -1.93 -30.77 4.16
CA ALA A 792 -2.20 -31.41 5.46
C ALA A 792 -1.24 -30.91 6.57
N SER A 793 -0.05 -30.47 6.20
CA SER A 793 0.98 -29.90 7.09
C SER A 793 0.79 -28.43 7.44
N GLY A 794 -0.12 -27.69 6.76
CA GLY A 794 -0.36 -26.26 7.00
C GLY A 794 -0.71 -25.47 5.75
N THR A 795 -0.89 -24.15 5.94
CA THR A 795 -1.18 -23.18 4.88
C THR A 795 0.08 -22.37 4.59
N PHE A 796 0.48 -22.33 3.33
CA PHE A 796 1.64 -21.58 2.86
C PHE A 796 1.18 -20.38 2.04
N VAL A 797 1.68 -19.19 2.36
CA VAL A 797 1.33 -17.94 1.67
C VAL A 797 2.57 -17.39 0.99
N HIS A 798 2.50 -17.27 -0.32
CA HIS A 798 3.61 -16.83 -1.16
C HIS A 798 3.19 -15.64 -2.01
N LYS A 799 4.02 -14.59 -2.04
CA LYS A 799 3.82 -13.45 -2.94
C LYS A 799 4.55 -13.73 -4.26
N VAL A 800 3.87 -13.56 -5.37
CA VAL A 800 4.46 -13.62 -6.72
C VAL A 800 4.19 -12.32 -7.47
N LEU A 801 5.09 -11.97 -8.36
CA LEU A 801 4.94 -10.86 -9.31
C LEU A 801 4.65 -11.43 -10.71
N LEU A 802 3.55 -11.01 -11.34
CA LEU A 802 3.16 -11.36 -12.69
C LEU A 802 3.57 -10.28 -13.68
#